data_52e95125291a447dac286d4146c41895
#
_entry.id   52e95125291a447dac286d4146c41895
#
_cell.length_a   1.000
_cell.length_b   1.000
_cell.length_c   1.000
_cell.angle_alpha   90.00
_cell.angle_beta   90.00
_cell.angle_gamma   90.00
#
_symmetry.space_group_name_H-M   'P 1'
#
loop_
_entity.id
_entity.type
_entity.pdbx_description
1 polymer ?
#
loop_
_entity_poly.entity_id
_entity_poly.type
_entity_poly.pdbx_seq_one_letter_code
_entity_poly.pdbx_strand_id
1 'polypeptide(L)'
;MESFLLEISAFFANMPVRIVKARRLVLGTIIALTLFFVFGIATLTRFDMTTDSFLDSEDPSILALNEYRRQFGSDDSVFLVYEARDGDVFSRQSLSAIQALTEDLQNWDTLNREDYPRQIRGTLIDFDELKHIRRVQSIATLRVQKNEGDTLLSQRLVPSLLPDSEAELAEIKAAALAEQDYLLGFYSADARYGALLIQTDFGAQPSEDFTPAVNSDDVSLADSFSTATLDDDYAGFDLTFDESAVVDEIDFSPTDMAGYTDFYNASSTVFEKYQDDFEFFAVGNPPLMEFMLSILTQLAYLGVAVVLIFFFLLWVLFRSFSAVVWPLVTIAVSMIWTAGITVWLGITISQMIGITALLVFSVGIADCVHVMSAYFSFRQQGLAHYDALSKSYGKTGLALLVTSLTTIAGIIALATSDILPIQVFSLMAAMGVALAFLFTIILLPLLLDIWHPGAMGGSASLADRLGSRWQSLPGVLKALYALVYLAAIFALLGIAIGSYIALASAFTYVVVQWQKPILQRIPRITQKHPFIILALFGSLFLSCAYGMSLLRIDTNMTELTREGNPMRVAYDVVDENMAGAQSMVIMVDSHQADGLLEPEVMRAIDQLQLRIETNYADQVTRSYSLANIVKDTFEKMNDDEASFYRIPETQQMISQLLYLFNSANPDDRRSLVSDDYSRANITLNIYNAGSYEYKQFFDNIAVDI
;
A
#
# COMPACT_ATOMS: atom_id res chain seq x y z
N MET A 1 44.68 -24.34 1.70
CA MET A 1 43.59 -23.62 2.42
C MET A 1 44.14 -22.66 3.48
N GLU A 2 45.03 -23.10 4.38
CA GLU A 2 45.61 -22.22 5.40
C GLU A 2 46.44 -21.04 4.82
N SER A 3 47.26 -21.26 3.79
CA SER A 3 48.03 -20.19 3.13
C SER A 3 47.12 -19.12 2.52
N PHE A 4 46.03 -19.52 1.87
CA PHE A 4 45.03 -18.62 1.30
C PHE A 4 44.29 -17.78 2.36
N LEU A 5 43.90 -18.39 3.48
CA LEU A 5 43.29 -17.69 4.59
C LEU A 5 44.25 -16.69 5.26
N LEU A 6 45.54 -17.02 5.34
CA LEU A 6 46.54 -16.11 5.86
C LEU A 6 46.78 -14.92 4.92
N GLU A 7 46.77 -15.13 3.60
CA GLU A 7 46.91 -14.06 2.62
C GLU A 7 45.70 -13.07 2.68
N ILE A 8 44.49 -13.58 2.79
CA ILE A 8 43.29 -12.74 2.95
C ILE A 8 43.36 -11.97 4.27
N SER A 9 43.73 -12.61 5.36
CA SER A 9 43.88 -11.94 6.65
C SER A 9 44.95 -10.83 6.58
N ALA A 10 46.09 -11.09 5.92
CA ALA A 10 47.15 -10.09 5.68
C ALA A 10 46.65 -8.94 4.78
N PHE A 11 45.85 -9.23 3.77
CA PHE A 11 45.22 -8.20 2.92
C PHE A 11 44.38 -7.24 3.76
N PHE A 12 43.44 -7.76 4.58
CA PHE A 12 42.62 -6.95 5.46
C PHE A 12 43.41 -6.21 6.53
N ALA A 13 44.46 -6.80 7.07
CA ALA A 13 45.36 -6.15 8.03
C ALA A 13 46.09 -4.92 7.45
N ASN A 14 46.45 -4.97 6.17
CA ASN A 14 47.19 -3.89 5.51
C ASN A 14 46.27 -2.80 4.93
N MET A 15 44.99 -3.10 4.69
CA MET A 15 44.03 -2.17 4.08
C MET A 15 43.86 -0.86 4.85
N PRO A 16 43.57 -0.83 6.18
CA PRO A 16 43.35 0.40 6.91
C PRO A 16 44.53 1.38 6.82
N VAL A 17 45.74 0.89 6.93
CA VAL A 17 46.95 1.73 6.88
C VAL A 17 47.15 2.37 5.50
N ARG A 18 46.84 1.63 4.42
CA ARG A 18 46.90 2.15 3.05
C ARG A 18 45.80 3.22 2.82
N ILE A 19 44.62 2.98 3.30
CA ILE A 19 43.47 3.90 3.16
C ILE A 19 43.73 5.20 3.93
N VAL A 20 44.23 5.12 5.16
CA VAL A 20 44.57 6.29 5.97
C VAL A 20 45.67 7.15 5.32
N LYS A 21 46.65 6.53 4.62
CA LYS A 21 47.66 7.29 3.84
C LYS A 21 47.05 8.13 2.73
N ALA A 22 45.96 7.66 2.11
CA ALA A 22 45.24 8.36 1.04
C ALA A 22 43.99 9.13 1.56
N ARG A 23 43.89 9.39 2.87
CA ARG A 23 42.65 9.86 3.55
C ARG A 23 41.98 11.06 2.91
N ARG A 24 42.75 12.07 2.44
CA ARG A 24 42.16 13.28 1.81
C ARG A 24 41.46 12.96 0.50
N LEU A 25 42.05 12.11 -0.33
CA LEU A 25 41.50 11.68 -1.60
C LEU A 25 40.24 10.83 -1.37
N VAL A 26 40.34 9.79 -0.55
CA VAL A 26 39.23 8.86 -0.30
C VAL A 26 38.05 9.58 0.35
N LEU A 27 38.29 10.42 1.37
CA LEU A 27 37.24 11.18 2.02
C LEU A 27 36.58 12.19 1.07
N GLY A 28 37.38 12.90 0.26
CA GLY A 28 36.88 13.83 -0.75
C GLY A 28 35.99 13.14 -1.79
N THR A 29 36.42 11.95 -2.26
CA THR A 29 35.62 11.15 -3.20
C THR A 29 34.29 10.69 -2.56
N ILE A 30 34.34 10.17 -1.32
CA ILE A 30 33.14 9.73 -0.62
C ILE A 30 32.16 10.91 -0.43
N ILE A 31 32.66 12.06 0.01
CA ILE A 31 31.80 13.26 0.20
C ILE A 31 31.19 13.70 -1.14
N ALA A 32 32.01 13.79 -2.21
CA ALA A 32 31.52 14.22 -3.53
C ALA A 32 30.44 13.27 -4.07
N LEU A 33 30.65 11.96 -3.99
CA LEU A 33 29.68 10.96 -4.40
C LEU A 33 28.45 10.94 -3.48
N THR A 34 28.62 11.16 -2.18
CA THR A 34 27.47 11.27 -1.27
C THR A 34 26.57 12.46 -1.63
N LEU A 35 27.19 13.63 -1.93
CA LEU A 35 26.43 14.80 -2.41
C LEU A 35 25.73 14.55 -3.74
N PHE A 36 26.39 13.83 -4.67
CA PHE A 36 25.81 13.42 -5.94
C PHE A 36 24.59 12.50 -5.73
N PHE A 37 24.69 11.52 -4.84
CA PHE A 37 23.55 10.63 -4.54
C PHE A 37 22.42 11.34 -3.78
N VAL A 38 22.75 12.25 -2.84
CA VAL A 38 21.76 13.07 -2.16
C VAL A 38 20.99 13.96 -3.16
N PHE A 39 21.71 14.54 -4.14
CA PHE A 39 21.08 15.31 -5.22
C PHE A 39 20.13 14.42 -6.04
N GLY A 40 20.55 13.22 -6.43
CA GLY A 40 19.69 12.26 -7.14
C GLY A 40 18.43 11.90 -6.33
N ILE A 41 18.60 11.60 -5.04
CA ILE A 41 17.47 11.31 -4.15
C ILE A 41 16.49 12.48 -4.10
N ALA A 42 16.98 13.72 -4.00
CA ALA A 42 16.13 14.91 -3.90
C ALA A 42 15.36 15.24 -5.20
N THR A 43 15.89 14.85 -6.36
CA THR A 43 15.36 15.30 -7.67
C THR A 43 14.73 14.18 -8.50
N LEU A 44 15.14 12.93 -8.31
CA LEU A 44 14.77 11.81 -9.16
C LEU A 44 13.95 10.73 -8.43
N THR A 45 13.69 10.87 -7.13
CA THR A 45 12.96 9.87 -6.39
C THR A 45 11.53 9.77 -6.89
N ARG A 46 11.14 8.57 -7.31
CA ARG A 46 9.78 8.20 -7.64
C ARG A 46 9.34 7.13 -6.65
N PHE A 47 8.20 7.36 -6.01
CA PHE A 47 7.56 6.38 -5.14
C PHE A 47 6.36 5.81 -5.89
N ASP A 48 6.31 4.49 -5.98
CA ASP A 48 5.15 3.79 -6.47
C ASP A 48 4.74 2.73 -5.45
N MET A 49 3.53 2.87 -4.95
CA MET A 49 2.93 1.99 -3.95
C MET A 49 1.54 1.53 -4.38
N THR A 50 1.17 1.81 -5.64
CA THR A 50 -0.09 1.36 -6.21
C THR A 50 -0.11 -0.16 -6.35
N THR A 51 -1.29 -0.72 -6.42
CA THR A 51 -1.48 -2.17 -6.64
C THR A 51 -0.89 -2.60 -7.98
N ASP A 52 -0.95 -1.74 -8.99
CA ASP A 52 -0.43 -1.99 -10.33
C ASP A 52 1.09 -2.20 -10.33
N SER A 53 1.81 -1.55 -9.40
CA SER A 53 3.27 -1.69 -9.26
C SER A 53 3.75 -3.04 -8.71
N PHE A 54 2.83 -3.93 -8.31
CA PHE A 54 3.19 -5.26 -7.83
C PHE A 54 3.56 -6.24 -8.93
N LEU A 55 3.08 -6.00 -10.15
CA LEU A 55 3.32 -6.84 -11.32
C LEU A 55 4.13 -6.09 -12.38
N ASP A 56 4.72 -6.84 -13.29
CA ASP A 56 5.39 -6.26 -14.46
C ASP A 56 4.33 -5.69 -15.43
N SER A 57 4.67 -4.62 -16.14
CA SER A 57 3.81 -4.02 -17.15
C SER A 57 3.44 -4.98 -18.30
N GLU A 58 4.27 -6.01 -18.53
CA GLU A 58 4.01 -7.06 -19.53
C GLU A 58 3.19 -8.25 -18.94
N ASP A 59 2.83 -8.22 -17.67
CA ASP A 59 2.01 -9.28 -17.06
C ASP A 59 0.62 -9.33 -17.72
N PRO A 60 0.10 -10.51 -18.07
CA PRO A 60 -1.22 -10.66 -18.67
C PRO A 60 -2.35 -10.01 -17.86
N SER A 61 -2.23 -9.96 -16.54
CA SER A 61 -3.23 -9.33 -15.64
C SER A 61 -3.22 -7.81 -15.80
N ILE A 62 -2.05 -7.18 -15.92
CA ILE A 62 -1.92 -5.74 -16.17
C ILE A 62 -2.42 -5.39 -17.58
N LEU A 63 -2.11 -6.20 -18.58
CA LEU A 63 -2.62 -6.00 -19.94
C LEU A 63 -4.16 -6.08 -19.97
N ALA A 64 -4.75 -7.05 -19.26
CA ALA A 64 -6.20 -7.17 -19.16
C ALA A 64 -6.83 -5.97 -18.42
N LEU A 65 -6.19 -5.48 -17.34
CA LEU A 65 -6.63 -4.30 -16.62
C LEU A 65 -6.57 -3.03 -17.49
N ASN A 66 -5.49 -2.84 -18.26
CA ASN A 66 -5.36 -1.72 -19.17
C ASN A 66 -6.40 -1.78 -20.30
N GLU A 67 -6.73 -2.99 -20.80
CA GLU A 67 -7.81 -3.17 -21.77
C GLU A 67 -9.18 -2.84 -21.18
N TYR A 68 -9.43 -3.23 -19.92
CA TYR A 68 -10.63 -2.84 -19.20
C TYR A 68 -10.73 -1.31 -19.06
N ARG A 69 -9.64 -0.65 -18.59
CA ARG A 69 -9.59 0.81 -18.40
C ARG A 69 -9.81 1.57 -19.71
N ARG A 70 -9.30 1.04 -20.81
CA ARG A 70 -9.49 1.60 -22.16
C ARG A 70 -10.94 1.57 -22.60
N GLN A 71 -11.65 0.51 -22.24
CA GLN A 71 -13.03 0.28 -22.68
C GLN A 71 -14.08 0.89 -21.75
N PHE A 72 -13.88 0.75 -20.45
CA PHE A 72 -14.87 1.08 -19.42
C PHE A 72 -14.49 2.26 -18.52
N GLY A 73 -13.26 2.74 -18.64
CA GLY A 73 -12.73 3.83 -17.81
C GLY A 73 -12.07 3.32 -16.53
N SER A 74 -11.92 4.22 -15.57
CA SER A 74 -11.25 3.92 -14.30
C SER A 74 -11.98 2.85 -13.49
N ASP A 75 -11.21 1.94 -12.92
CA ASP A 75 -11.63 0.97 -11.90
C ASP A 75 -11.54 1.52 -10.47
N ASP A 76 -10.96 2.72 -10.31
CA ASP A 76 -10.76 3.34 -9.01
C ASP A 76 -11.97 4.17 -8.56
N SER A 77 -12.35 3.94 -7.31
CA SER A 77 -13.45 4.65 -6.66
C SER A 77 -13.25 4.73 -5.15
N VAL A 78 -13.99 5.62 -4.52
CA VAL A 78 -14.21 5.58 -3.07
C VAL A 78 -15.64 5.09 -2.82
N PHE A 79 -15.74 3.95 -2.17
CA PHE A 79 -17.01 3.47 -1.67
C PHE A 79 -17.15 3.91 -0.21
N LEU A 80 -17.97 4.94 -0.01
CA LEU A 80 -18.19 5.59 1.28
C LEU A 80 -19.49 5.08 1.88
N VAL A 81 -19.39 4.13 2.81
CA VAL A 81 -20.52 3.66 3.60
C VAL A 81 -20.71 4.60 4.78
N TYR A 82 -21.96 4.89 5.12
CA TYR A 82 -22.32 5.71 6.27
C TYR A 82 -23.44 5.04 7.10
N GLU A 83 -23.27 5.14 8.41
CA GLU A 83 -24.30 4.75 9.37
C GLU A 83 -25.09 5.98 9.78
N ALA A 84 -26.42 5.94 9.62
CA ALA A 84 -27.29 7.03 10.06
C ALA A 84 -27.36 7.08 11.59
N ARG A 85 -27.03 8.22 12.19
CA ARG A 85 -27.03 8.35 13.66
C ARG A 85 -28.44 8.31 14.25
N ASP A 86 -29.46 8.62 13.48
CA ASP A 86 -30.87 8.46 13.85
C ASP A 86 -31.38 7.02 13.61
N GLY A 87 -30.57 6.17 13.00
CA GLY A 87 -30.83 4.75 12.79
C GLY A 87 -31.64 4.44 11.51
N ASP A 88 -31.93 5.41 10.64
CA ASP A 88 -32.65 5.20 9.38
C ASP A 88 -32.15 6.13 8.26
N VAL A 89 -31.51 5.55 7.24
CA VAL A 89 -31.00 6.30 6.08
C VAL A 89 -32.10 6.92 5.23
N PHE A 90 -33.36 6.48 5.40
CA PHE A 90 -34.53 7.04 4.74
C PHE A 90 -35.27 8.07 5.59
N SER A 91 -34.78 8.42 6.78
CA SER A 91 -35.32 9.52 7.55
C SER A 91 -35.15 10.84 6.79
N ARG A 92 -36.00 11.81 7.06
CA ARG A 92 -35.88 13.13 6.43
C ARG A 92 -34.55 13.80 6.70
N GLN A 93 -34.03 13.67 7.93
CA GLN A 93 -32.75 14.23 8.30
C GLN A 93 -31.63 13.60 7.48
N SER A 94 -31.55 12.27 7.46
CA SER A 94 -30.55 11.52 6.71
C SER A 94 -30.64 11.78 5.21
N LEU A 95 -31.84 11.76 4.61
CA LEU A 95 -32.04 12.06 3.19
C LEU A 95 -31.60 13.49 2.85
N SER A 96 -31.94 14.48 3.69
CA SER A 96 -31.52 15.87 3.46
C SER A 96 -29.99 16.03 3.54
N ALA A 97 -29.36 15.39 4.53
CA ALA A 97 -27.90 15.44 4.71
C ALA A 97 -27.16 14.76 3.56
N ILE A 98 -27.63 13.58 3.09
CA ILE A 98 -26.99 12.88 1.98
C ILE A 98 -27.21 13.57 0.64
N GLN A 99 -28.35 14.23 0.42
CA GLN A 99 -28.55 15.09 -0.76
C GLN A 99 -27.54 16.23 -0.77
N ALA A 100 -27.39 16.93 0.36
CA ALA A 100 -26.43 18.04 0.48
C ALA A 100 -24.97 17.57 0.30
N LEU A 101 -24.60 16.45 0.92
CA LEU A 101 -23.25 15.87 0.73
C LEU A 101 -22.98 15.48 -0.73
N THR A 102 -23.98 14.86 -1.38
CA THR A 102 -23.87 14.47 -2.80
C THR A 102 -23.69 15.70 -3.68
N GLU A 103 -24.44 16.77 -3.41
CA GLU A 103 -24.33 18.04 -4.14
C GLU A 103 -22.99 18.75 -3.88
N ASP A 104 -22.52 18.80 -2.63
CA ASP A 104 -21.22 19.35 -2.27
C ASP A 104 -20.08 18.64 -3.03
N LEU A 105 -20.11 17.31 -3.17
CA LEU A 105 -19.10 16.55 -3.91
C LEU A 105 -19.23 16.67 -5.43
N GLN A 106 -20.46 16.70 -5.97
CA GLN A 106 -20.69 16.87 -7.41
C GLN A 106 -20.30 18.26 -7.91
N ASN A 107 -20.56 19.29 -7.10
CA ASN A 107 -20.31 20.68 -7.43
C ASN A 107 -19.11 21.25 -6.62
N TRP A 108 -18.07 20.45 -6.47
CA TRP A 108 -16.89 20.76 -5.65
C TRP A 108 -16.23 22.10 -6.01
N ASP A 109 -16.32 22.54 -7.25
CA ASP A 109 -15.78 23.81 -7.75
C ASP A 109 -16.52 25.04 -7.19
N THR A 110 -17.76 24.85 -6.74
CA THR A 110 -18.57 25.92 -6.14
C THR A 110 -18.52 25.93 -4.60
N LEU A 111 -17.77 25.01 -3.98
CA LEU A 111 -17.64 24.92 -2.53
C LEU A 111 -17.06 26.22 -1.93
N ASN A 112 -17.71 26.71 -0.88
CA ASN A 112 -17.13 27.80 -0.09
C ASN A 112 -16.00 27.27 0.81
N ARG A 113 -14.77 27.38 0.35
CA ARG A 113 -13.56 26.86 1.05
C ARG A 113 -13.35 27.46 2.44
N GLU A 114 -14.01 28.54 2.80
CA GLU A 114 -13.93 29.14 4.14
C GLU A 114 -14.70 28.33 5.20
N ASP A 115 -15.66 27.51 4.78
CA ASP A 115 -16.47 26.67 5.65
C ASP A 115 -15.73 25.39 6.09
N TYR A 116 -14.55 25.16 5.55
CA TYR A 116 -13.75 23.95 5.76
C TYR A 116 -12.42 24.24 6.44
N PRO A 117 -11.86 23.29 7.20
CA PRO A 117 -10.52 23.44 7.78
C PRO A 117 -9.46 23.53 6.66
N ARG A 118 -8.46 24.37 6.86
CA ARG A 118 -7.34 24.50 5.90
C ARG A 118 -6.33 23.36 5.96
N GLN A 119 -6.36 22.59 7.02
CA GLN A 119 -5.45 21.48 7.27
C GLN A 119 -6.19 20.31 7.89
N ILE A 120 -5.88 19.12 7.42
CA ILE A 120 -6.28 17.86 8.02
C ILE A 120 -5.01 17.07 8.38
N ARG A 121 -4.92 16.55 9.60
CA ARG A 121 -3.77 15.76 10.08
C ARG A 121 -2.39 16.44 9.87
N GLY A 122 -2.38 17.78 9.78
CA GLY A 122 -1.15 18.58 9.59
C GLY A 122 -0.77 18.81 8.13
N THR A 123 -1.52 18.28 7.16
CA THR A 123 -1.36 18.51 5.72
C THR A 123 -2.32 19.59 5.25
N LEU A 124 -1.86 20.48 4.37
CA LEU A 124 -2.73 21.46 3.70
C LEU A 124 -3.68 20.74 2.75
N ILE A 125 -4.95 21.14 2.77
CA ILE A 125 -5.97 20.54 1.92
C ILE A 125 -5.97 21.29 0.59
N ASP A 126 -5.84 20.55 -0.50
CA ASP A 126 -6.01 21.04 -1.86
C ASP A 126 -7.35 20.52 -2.42
N PHE A 127 -8.36 21.39 -2.41
CA PHE A 127 -9.67 21.07 -2.96
C PHE A 127 -9.67 20.95 -4.49
N ASP A 128 -8.63 21.43 -5.19
CA ASP A 128 -8.53 21.29 -6.64
C ASP A 128 -8.31 19.83 -7.05
N GLU A 129 -7.87 18.96 -6.13
CA GLU A 129 -7.77 17.52 -6.37
C GLU A 129 -9.13 16.81 -6.48
N LEU A 130 -10.23 17.45 -6.06
CA LEU A 130 -11.57 16.95 -6.30
C LEU A 130 -11.96 16.95 -7.80
N LYS A 131 -11.16 17.58 -8.69
CA LYS A 131 -11.27 17.52 -10.16
C LYS A 131 -11.29 16.07 -10.69
N HIS A 132 -10.72 15.14 -9.91
CA HIS A 132 -10.70 13.72 -10.25
C HIS A 132 -12.03 13.02 -10.03
N ILE A 133 -13.04 13.68 -9.42
CA ILE A 133 -14.41 13.15 -9.33
C ILE A 133 -15.04 13.17 -10.71
N ARG A 134 -15.41 11.98 -11.21
CA ARG A 134 -16.16 11.82 -12.45
C ARG A 134 -17.65 11.74 -12.20
N ARG A 135 -18.04 11.00 -11.17
CA ARG A 135 -19.44 10.78 -10.83
C ARG A 135 -19.59 10.50 -9.33
N VAL A 136 -20.66 11.00 -8.75
CA VAL A 136 -21.08 10.67 -7.39
C VAL A 136 -22.45 10.04 -7.45
N GLN A 137 -22.56 8.80 -6.97
CA GLN A 137 -23.81 8.08 -6.87
C GLN A 137 -24.17 7.86 -5.41
N SER A 138 -25.40 8.12 -5.05
CA SER A 138 -25.93 7.91 -3.70
C SER A 138 -27.41 7.62 -3.78
N ILE A 139 -28.03 7.28 -2.67
CA ILE A 139 -29.47 7.09 -2.58
C ILE A 139 -30.26 8.28 -3.16
N ALA A 140 -29.68 9.50 -3.12
CA ALA A 140 -30.30 10.72 -3.66
C ALA A 140 -30.22 10.84 -5.19
N THR A 141 -29.31 10.09 -5.83
CA THR A 141 -29.12 10.13 -7.30
C THR A 141 -29.69 8.91 -8.01
N LEU A 142 -30.01 7.84 -7.27
CA LEU A 142 -30.58 6.62 -7.85
C LEU A 142 -31.86 6.90 -8.60
N ARG A 143 -32.04 6.19 -9.70
CA ARG A 143 -33.21 6.30 -10.55
C ARG A 143 -33.89 4.95 -10.66
N VAL A 144 -35.20 4.96 -10.60
CA VAL A 144 -36.07 3.79 -10.81
C VAL A 144 -36.87 3.98 -12.07
N GLN A 145 -37.07 2.90 -12.78
CA GLN A 145 -37.92 2.86 -13.95
C GLN A 145 -39.35 2.57 -13.53
N LYS A 146 -40.30 3.32 -14.06
CA LYS A 146 -41.71 3.13 -13.82
C LYS A 146 -42.47 3.14 -15.13
N ASN A 147 -43.34 2.18 -15.32
CA ASN A 147 -44.23 2.14 -16.47
C ASN A 147 -45.47 3.04 -16.23
N GLU A 148 -45.68 4.00 -17.10
CA GLU A 148 -46.96 4.79 -17.15
C GLU A 148 -47.60 4.62 -18.52
N GLY A 149 -48.39 3.56 -18.65
CA GLY A 149 -49.06 3.19 -19.90
C GLY A 149 -48.08 2.61 -20.91
N ASP A 150 -47.84 3.28 -22.04
CA ASP A 150 -46.88 2.84 -23.07
C ASP A 150 -45.49 3.53 -22.97
N THR A 151 -45.21 4.20 -21.85
CA THR A 151 -44.01 5.00 -21.68
C THR A 151 -43.24 4.57 -20.43
N LEU A 152 -41.97 4.22 -20.62
CA LEU A 152 -41.03 3.95 -19.50
C LEU A 152 -40.47 5.28 -19.01
N LEU A 153 -40.80 5.65 -17.78
CA LEU A 153 -40.30 6.87 -17.14
C LEU A 153 -39.16 6.52 -16.17
N SER A 154 -38.01 7.19 -16.33
CA SER A 154 -36.92 7.14 -15.37
C SER A 154 -37.07 8.30 -14.38
N GLN A 155 -37.38 8.01 -13.13
CA GLN A 155 -37.53 9.00 -12.07
C GLN A 155 -36.56 8.75 -10.92
N ARG A 156 -36.22 9.80 -10.18
CA ARG A 156 -35.35 9.62 -8.99
C ARG A 156 -36.12 8.80 -7.95
N LEU A 157 -35.42 7.85 -7.31
CA LEU A 157 -35.91 7.09 -6.16
C LEU A 157 -36.29 8.03 -5.00
N VAL A 158 -35.41 8.98 -4.70
CA VAL A 158 -35.63 10.04 -3.71
C VAL A 158 -35.88 11.34 -4.46
N PRO A 159 -37.06 11.97 -4.30
CA PRO A 159 -37.35 13.26 -4.95
C PRO A 159 -36.39 14.36 -4.53
N SER A 160 -36.07 15.29 -5.43
CA SER A 160 -35.19 16.43 -5.11
C SER A 160 -35.78 17.32 -3.99
N LEU A 161 -37.08 17.45 -3.94
CA LEU A 161 -37.78 18.09 -2.83
C LEU A 161 -38.36 17.00 -1.93
N LEU A 162 -37.81 16.86 -0.73
CA LEU A 162 -38.23 15.83 0.21
C LEU A 162 -39.64 16.11 0.72
N PRO A 163 -40.48 15.07 0.81
CA PRO A 163 -41.84 15.22 1.35
C PRO A 163 -41.80 15.55 2.84
N ASP A 164 -42.79 16.30 3.31
CA ASP A 164 -42.97 16.61 4.73
C ASP A 164 -43.69 15.49 5.51
N SER A 165 -44.35 14.58 4.80
CA SER A 165 -45.17 13.50 5.36
C SER A 165 -44.32 12.26 5.65
N GLU A 166 -44.36 11.74 6.89
CA GLU A 166 -43.74 10.47 7.25
C GLU A 166 -44.32 9.29 6.43
N ALA A 167 -45.55 9.36 6.01
CA ALA A 167 -46.16 8.32 5.18
C ALA A 167 -45.51 8.26 3.80
N GLU A 168 -45.25 9.40 3.16
CA GLU A 168 -44.59 9.46 1.86
C GLU A 168 -43.09 9.01 1.96
N LEU A 169 -42.40 9.34 3.08
CA LEU A 169 -41.04 8.82 3.34
C LEU A 169 -41.05 7.29 3.51
N ALA A 170 -42.09 6.74 4.17
CA ALA A 170 -42.25 5.30 4.31
C ALA A 170 -42.52 4.61 2.96
N GLU A 171 -43.26 5.26 2.03
CA GLU A 171 -43.45 4.78 0.67
C GLU A 171 -42.14 4.76 -0.12
N ILE A 172 -41.32 5.82 -0.02
CA ILE A 172 -39.97 5.86 -0.64
C ILE A 172 -39.11 4.72 -0.11
N LYS A 173 -39.08 4.53 1.21
CA LYS A 173 -38.34 3.43 1.85
C LYS A 173 -38.84 2.06 1.37
N ALA A 174 -40.14 1.86 1.29
CA ALA A 174 -40.70 0.60 0.82
C ALA A 174 -40.39 0.34 -0.66
N ALA A 175 -40.45 1.37 -1.51
CA ALA A 175 -40.02 1.28 -2.90
C ALA A 175 -38.54 0.95 -3.04
N ALA A 176 -37.68 1.61 -2.25
CA ALA A 176 -36.25 1.33 -2.23
C ALA A 176 -35.95 -0.12 -1.85
N LEU A 177 -36.52 -0.62 -0.75
CA LEU A 177 -36.30 -1.99 -0.28
C LEU A 177 -36.88 -3.06 -1.23
N ALA A 178 -37.81 -2.71 -2.09
CA ALA A 178 -38.30 -3.59 -3.14
C ALA A 178 -37.35 -3.68 -4.34
N GLU A 179 -36.53 -2.65 -4.55
CA GLU A 179 -35.60 -2.56 -5.67
C GLU A 179 -34.34 -3.36 -5.38
N GLN A 180 -34.29 -4.59 -5.90
CA GLN A 180 -33.19 -5.52 -5.62
C GLN A 180 -31.85 -5.03 -6.17
N ASP A 181 -31.84 -4.24 -7.25
CA ASP A 181 -30.64 -3.78 -7.92
C ASP A 181 -29.81 -2.77 -7.11
N TYR A 182 -30.40 -2.13 -6.14
CA TYR A 182 -29.71 -1.16 -5.27
C TYR A 182 -29.50 -1.65 -3.83
N LEU A 183 -30.21 -2.71 -3.45
CA LEU A 183 -30.11 -3.30 -2.12
C LEU A 183 -28.67 -3.79 -1.88
N LEU A 184 -28.08 -3.51 -0.72
CA LEU A 184 -26.70 -3.75 -0.30
C LEU A 184 -25.65 -2.98 -1.12
N GLY A 185 -25.98 -2.45 -2.29
CA GLY A 185 -25.08 -1.58 -3.05
C GLY A 185 -25.11 -0.13 -2.55
N PHE A 186 -26.31 0.37 -2.21
CA PHE A 186 -26.51 1.76 -1.77
C PHE A 186 -27.21 1.89 -0.42
N TYR A 187 -27.82 0.86 0.09
CA TYR A 187 -28.43 0.81 1.44
C TYR A 187 -28.54 -0.62 1.94
N SER A 188 -28.40 -0.79 3.25
CA SER A 188 -28.55 -2.08 3.91
C SER A 188 -30.02 -2.53 4.00
N ALA A 189 -30.23 -3.83 4.18
CA ALA A 189 -31.58 -4.40 4.29
C ALA A 189 -32.39 -3.89 5.50
N ASP A 190 -31.70 -3.50 6.55
CA ASP A 190 -32.30 -2.89 7.75
C ASP A 190 -32.43 -1.35 7.65
N ALA A 191 -31.95 -0.76 6.55
CA ALA A 191 -31.94 0.67 6.28
C ALA A 191 -31.14 1.50 7.32
N ARG A 192 -30.19 0.88 8.02
CA ARG A 192 -29.33 1.56 8.98
C ARG A 192 -28.10 2.16 8.30
N TYR A 193 -27.56 1.45 7.31
CA TYR A 193 -26.41 1.88 6.54
C TYR A 193 -26.82 2.33 5.14
N GLY A 194 -26.14 3.35 4.66
CA GLY A 194 -26.23 3.80 3.28
C GLY A 194 -24.85 3.87 2.66
N ALA A 195 -24.79 4.01 1.34
CA ALA A 195 -23.53 4.14 0.63
C ALA A 195 -23.54 5.25 -0.41
N LEU A 196 -22.37 5.80 -0.65
CA LEU A 196 -22.05 6.79 -1.64
C LEU A 196 -20.84 6.31 -2.43
N LEU A 197 -21.00 6.17 -3.74
CA LEU A 197 -19.94 5.76 -4.65
C LEU A 197 -19.38 6.99 -5.35
N ILE A 198 -18.12 7.32 -5.09
CA ILE A 198 -17.37 8.39 -5.73
C ILE A 198 -16.46 7.75 -6.78
N GLN A 199 -16.85 7.79 -8.04
CA GLN A 199 -16.04 7.31 -9.16
C GLN A 199 -15.00 8.37 -9.52
N THR A 200 -13.77 7.93 -9.74
CA THR A 200 -12.64 8.80 -10.09
C THR A 200 -12.10 8.47 -11.47
N ASP A 201 -11.15 9.26 -11.96
CA ASP A 201 -10.42 8.98 -13.20
C ASP A 201 -9.01 8.43 -12.96
N PHE A 202 -8.68 8.10 -11.72
CA PHE A 202 -7.40 7.52 -11.37
C PHE A 202 -7.15 6.21 -12.11
N GLY A 203 -5.89 5.95 -12.50
CA GLY A 203 -5.49 4.76 -13.23
C GLY A 203 -5.92 4.71 -14.70
N ALA A 204 -6.85 5.58 -15.15
CA ALA A 204 -7.29 5.66 -16.54
C ALA A 204 -6.89 6.98 -17.22
N GLN A 205 -5.90 7.68 -16.69
CA GLN A 205 -5.34 8.87 -17.31
C GLN A 205 -4.25 8.47 -18.32
N PRO A 206 -4.31 8.93 -19.59
CA PRO A 206 -3.24 8.68 -20.55
C PRO A 206 -1.89 9.21 -20.02
N SER A 207 -0.81 8.49 -20.31
CA SER A 207 0.53 8.93 -19.90
C SER A 207 0.88 10.27 -20.55
N GLU A 208 1.66 11.13 -19.84
CA GLU A 208 2.11 12.42 -20.37
C GLU A 208 2.96 12.28 -21.63
N ASP A 209 3.59 11.11 -21.85
CA ASP A 209 4.37 10.80 -23.04
C ASP A 209 3.47 10.38 -24.22
N PHE A 210 2.18 10.16 -23.99
CA PHE A 210 1.22 9.86 -25.03
C PHE A 210 0.85 11.13 -25.79
N THR A 211 1.58 11.44 -26.85
CA THR A 211 1.12 12.34 -27.89
C THR A 211 0.36 11.51 -28.92
N PRO A 212 -1.00 11.65 -28.98
CA PRO A 212 -1.73 11.01 -30.08
C PRO A 212 -1.08 11.47 -31.38
N ALA A 213 -0.81 10.53 -32.28
CA ALA A 213 -0.30 10.83 -33.62
C ALA A 213 -1.38 11.60 -34.40
N VAL A 214 -1.58 12.84 -34.01
CA VAL A 214 -2.44 13.76 -34.72
C VAL A 214 -1.68 14.16 -35.99
N ASN A 215 -2.03 13.58 -37.11
CA ASN A 215 -1.73 14.18 -38.37
C ASN A 215 -2.28 15.61 -38.33
N SER A 216 -1.37 16.59 -38.46
CA SER A 216 -1.61 18.02 -38.27
C SER A 216 -2.60 18.66 -39.28
N ASP A 217 -3.38 17.87 -39.97
CA ASP A 217 -4.38 18.31 -40.97
C ASP A 217 -5.83 17.97 -40.58
N ASP A 218 -6.08 17.29 -39.44
CA ASP A 218 -7.43 17.00 -39.00
C ASP A 218 -7.85 17.84 -37.78
N VAL A 219 -8.87 18.62 -38.05
CA VAL A 219 -9.66 19.54 -37.23
C VAL A 219 -9.95 19.01 -35.85
N SER A 220 -9.71 19.82 -34.83
CA SER A 220 -10.06 19.59 -33.43
C SER A 220 -11.53 19.17 -33.27
N LEU A 221 -11.75 17.94 -32.85
CA LEU A 221 -13.10 17.42 -32.50
C LEU A 221 -13.76 18.19 -31.33
N ALA A 222 -12.98 18.95 -30.56
CA ALA A 222 -13.51 19.78 -29.48
C ALA A 222 -14.30 21.01 -29.94
N ASP A 223 -14.04 21.54 -31.15
CA ASP A 223 -14.78 22.69 -31.69
C ASP A 223 -16.01 22.34 -32.51
N SER A 224 -16.23 21.06 -32.82
CA SER A 224 -17.35 20.61 -33.66
C SER A 224 -18.67 20.44 -32.90
N PHE A 225 -18.64 20.45 -31.57
CA PHE A 225 -19.86 20.23 -30.76
C PHE A 225 -20.55 21.51 -30.25
N SER A 226 -20.02 22.71 -30.52
CA SER A 226 -20.60 23.94 -29.98
C SER A 226 -21.50 24.72 -30.91
N THR A 227 -21.62 24.39 -32.21
CA THR A 227 -22.50 25.11 -33.14
C THR A 227 -23.06 24.21 -34.26
N ALA A 228 -23.91 23.25 -33.94
CA ALA A 228 -24.77 22.64 -34.94
C ALA A 228 -26.17 23.27 -34.86
N THR A 229 -26.41 24.33 -35.61
CA THR A 229 -27.74 24.71 -36.04
C THR A 229 -28.21 23.71 -37.11
N LEU A 230 -29.38 23.16 -36.87
CA LEU A 230 -30.11 22.28 -37.79
C LEU A 230 -30.35 23.00 -39.12
N ASP A 231 -29.69 22.57 -40.19
CA ASP A 231 -30.19 22.79 -41.55
C ASP A 231 -30.04 21.49 -42.36
N ASP A 232 -31.15 21.13 -42.98
CA ASP A 232 -31.37 19.96 -43.82
C ASP A 232 -30.44 19.96 -45.04
N ASP A 233 -29.52 18.97 -45.15
CA ASP A 233 -29.13 18.39 -46.42
C ASP A 233 -28.39 17.05 -46.20
N TYR A 234 -29.12 15.94 -46.32
CA TYR A 234 -28.62 14.59 -46.35
C TYR A 234 -28.06 14.28 -47.75
N ALA A 235 -26.77 14.30 -47.95
CA ALA A 235 -26.13 13.61 -49.06
C ALA A 235 -24.68 13.23 -48.72
N GLY A 236 -24.48 11.94 -48.43
CA GLY A 236 -23.25 11.20 -48.72
C GLY A 236 -22.03 11.50 -47.86
N PHE A 237 -22.02 11.07 -46.62
CA PHE A 237 -20.79 10.87 -45.90
C PHE A 237 -20.41 9.38 -45.95
N ASP A 238 -19.47 9.05 -46.79
CA ASP A 238 -18.88 7.72 -46.89
C ASP A 238 -17.74 7.64 -45.85
N LEU A 239 -18.06 7.18 -44.62
CA LEU A 239 -17.08 6.87 -43.60
C LEU A 239 -16.43 5.52 -43.94
N THR A 240 -15.50 5.51 -44.85
CA THR A 240 -14.55 4.39 -44.91
C THR A 240 -13.59 4.56 -43.76
N PHE A 241 -13.86 3.88 -42.66
CA PHE A 241 -12.86 3.67 -41.61
C PHE A 241 -11.72 2.85 -42.18
N ASP A 242 -10.54 3.40 -42.23
CA ASP A 242 -9.33 2.67 -42.56
C ASP A 242 -9.03 1.71 -41.38
N GLU A 243 -9.37 0.45 -41.56
CA GLU A 243 -9.16 -0.64 -40.58
C GLU A 243 -7.66 -0.89 -40.28
N SER A 244 -6.76 -0.12 -40.89
CA SER A 244 -5.32 -0.21 -40.70
C SER A 244 -4.73 0.92 -39.82
N ALA A 245 -5.54 1.79 -39.28
CA ALA A 245 -5.05 2.68 -38.21
C ALA A 245 -4.66 1.81 -37.03
N VAL A 246 -3.37 1.55 -36.89
CA VAL A 246 -2.78 1.05 -35.64
C VAL A 246 -3.22 2.02 -34.54
N VAL A 247 -4.18 1.60 -33.73
CA VAL A 247 -4.54 2.33 -32.52
C VAL A 247 -3.29 2.28 -31.67
N ASP A 248 -2.55 3.39 -31.61
CA ASP A 248 -1.39 3.50 -30.74
C ASP A 248 -1.84 3.07 -29.35
N GLU A 249 -1.14 2.09 -28.80
CA GLU A 249 -1.45 1.47 -27.51
C GLU A 249 -1.42 2.58 -26.45
N ILE A 250 -2.60 2.96 -25.94
CA ILE A 250 -2.70 4.01 -24.91
C ILE A 250 -2.07 3.42 -23.66
N ASP A 251 -0.94 3.98 -23.25
CA ASP A 251 -0.31 3.69 -21.98
C ASP A 251 -0.92 4.59 -20.91
N PHE A 252 -1.33 4.01 -19.79
CA PHE A 252 -1.93 4.76 -18.69
C PHE A 252 -0.87 5.14 -17.65
N SER A 253 -0.91 6.41 -17.21
CA SER A 253 -0.09 6.84 -16.09
C SER A 253 -0.60 6.23 -14.79
N PRO A 254 0.24 5.52 -14.05
CA PRO A 254 -0.13 5.15 -12.69
C PRO A 254 -0.31 6.43 -11.86
N THR A 255 -1.41 6.53 -11.15
CA THR A 255 -1.64 7.63 -10.20
C THR A 255 -0.63 7.52 -9.08
N ASP A 256 0.06 8.61 -8.76
CA ASP A 256 1.00 8.59 -7.65
C ASP A 256 0.25 8.56 -6.30
N MET A 257 0.97 8.14 -5.26
CA MET A 257 0.40 8.05 -3.90
C MET A 257 -0.05 9.42 -3.36
N ALA A 258 0.62 10.50 -3.79
CA ALA A 258 0.29 11.85 -3.35
C ALA A 258 -1.07 12.27 -3.92
N GLY A 259 -1.32 12.01 -5.20
CA GLY A 259 -2.61 12.30 -5.84
C GLY A 259 -3.77 11.58 -5.13
N TYR A 260 -3.64 10.30 -4.84
CA TYR A 260 -4.65 9.56 -4.07
C TYR A 260 -4.87 10.14 -2.66
N THR A 261 -3.78 10.47 -1.97
CA THR A 261 -3.83 10.97 -0.60
C THR A 261 -4.44 12.37 -0.53
N ASP A 262 -4.04 13.26 -1.43
CA ASP A 262 -4.53 14.64 -1.47
C ASP A 262 -6.01 14.68 -1.88
N PHE A 263 -6.41 13.84 -2.84
CA PHE A 263 -7.80 13.62 -3.18
C PHE A 263 -8.63 13.13 -1.98
N TYR A 264 -8.13 12.08 -1.26
CA TYR A 264 -8.86 11.54 -0.12
C TYR A 264 -8.92 12.54 1.04
N ASN A 265 -7.88 13.31 1.28
CA ASN A 265 -7.88 14.38 2.28
C ASN A 265 -8.90 15.47 1.94
N ALA A 266 -9.00 15.85 0.67
CA ALA A 266 -10.00 16.81 0.22
C ALA A 266 -11.42 16.25 0.35
N SER A 267 -11.69 15.06 -0.17
CA SER A 267 -13.00 14.42 -0.11
C SER A 267 -13.44 14.10 1.32
N SER A 268 -12.52 13.60 2.17
CA SER A 268 -12.83 13.32 3.58
C SER A 268 -13.20 14.58 4.33
N THR A 269 -12.55 15.72 4.03
CA THR A 269 -12.91 17.01 4.62
C THR A 269 -14.34 17.43 4.28
N VAL A 270 -14.81 17.11 3.06
CA VAL A 270 -16.20 17.42 2.65
C VAL A 270 -17.18 16.55 3.40
N PHE A 271 -16.98 15.23 3.47
CA PHE A 271 -17.96 14.38 4.14
C PHE A 271 -17.87 14.45 5.67
N GLU A 272 -16.72 14.76 6.27
CA GLU A 272 -16.60 14.98 7.73
C GLU A 272 -17.46 16.18 8.24
N LYS A 273 -17.85 17.11 7.37
CA LYS A 273 -18.81 18.17 7.70
C LYS A 273 -20.15 17.60 8.18
N TYR A 274 -20.51 16.40 7.73
CA TYR A 274 -21.76 15.72 8.03
C TYR A 274 -21.62 14.65 9.13
N GLN A 275 -20.56 14.67 9.93
CA GLN A 275 -20.30 13.72 11.01
C GLN A 275 -21.33 13.76 12.15
N ASP A 276 -22.11 14.84 12.27
CA ASP A 276 -23.19 14.96 13.23
C ASP A 276 -24.41 14.12 12.83
N ASP A 277 -24.60 13.88 11.52
CA ASP A 277 -25.69 13.07 10.97
C ASP A 277 -25.25 11.63 10.73
N PHE A 278 -23.97 11.41 10.39
CA PHE A 278 -23.44 10.10 9.95
C PHE A 278 -22.14 9.72 10.63
N GLU A 279 -21.89 8.41 10.70
CA GLU A 279 -20.59 7.83 10.91
C GLU A 279 -20.12 7.21 9.59
N PHE A 280 -18.89 7.58 9.12
CA PHE A 280 -18.41 7.24 7.80
C PHE A 280 -17.36 6.14 7.81
N PHE A 281 -17.45 5.22 6.84
CA PHE A 281 -16.55 4.09 6.62
C PHE A 281 -16.15 4.07 5.13
N ALA A 282 -14.95 4.53 4.83
CA ALA A 282 -14.45 4.65 3.46
C ALA A 282 -13.58 3.46 3.08
N VAL A 283 -13.86 2.83 1.94
CA VAL A 283 -13.04 1.77 1.33
C VAL A 283 -12.72 2.12 -0.12
N GLY A 284 -11.69 1.49 -0.67
CA GLY A 284 -11.16 1.75 -2.02
C GLY A 284 -9.71 2.20 -2.01
N ASN A 285 -9.13 2.44 -3.20
CA ASN A 285 -7.71 2.79 -3.33
C ASN A 285 -7.34 4.13 -2.66
N PRO A 286 -8.10 5.24 -2.80
CA PRO A 286 -7.70 6.50 -2.18
C PRO A 286 -7.59 6.44 -0.64
N PRO A 287 -8.56 5.91 0.13
CA PRO A 287 -8.39 5.74 1.58
C PRO A 287 -7.29 4.73 1.94
N LEU A 288 -7.07 3.70 1.12
CA LEU A 288 -5.98 2.75 1.31
C LEU A 288 -4.60 3.42 1.17
N MET A 289 -4.42 4.28 0.17
CA MET A 289 -3.16 4.98 -0.07
C MET A 289 -2.85 6.01 1.04
N GLU A 290 -3.85 6.72 1.55
CA GLU A 290 -3.68 7.58 2.72
C GLU A 290 -3.25 6.77 3.96
N PHE A 291 -3.87 5.63 4.17
CA PHE A 291 -3.49 4.73 5.25
C PHE A 291 -2.04 4.22 5.08
N MET A 292 -1.62 3.83 3.87
CA MET A 292 -0.24 3.42 3.58
C MET A 292 0.76 4.55 3.85
N LEU A 293 0.44 5.79 3.49
CA LEU A 293 1.27 6.95 3.81
C LEU A 293 1.39 7.16 5.33
N SER A 294 0.30 6.97 6.06
CA SER A 294 0.32 7.05 7.52
C SER A 294 1.24 5.99 8.15
N ILE A 295 1.28 4.79 7.61
CA ILE A 295 2.23 3.73 8.01
C ILE A 295 3.67 4.15 7.73
N LEU A 296 3.96 4.72 6.56
CA LEU A 296 5.32 5.18 6.23
C LEU A 296 5.82 6.24 7.21
N THR A 297 4.96 7.17 7.59
CA THR A 297 5.33 8.18 8.60
C THR A 297 5.59 7.55 9.97
N GLN A 298 4.81 6.55 10.36
CA GLN A 298 5.06 5.78 11.59
C GLN A 298 6.37 4.98 11.52
N LEU A 299 6.69 4.37 10.37
CA LEU A 299 7.97 3.69 10.16
C LEU A 299 9.17 4.64 10.26
N ALA A 300 9.04 5.89 9.82
CA ALA A 300 10.09 6.89 9.99
C ALA A 300 10.36 7.18 11.50
N TYR A 301 9.32 7.35 12.31
CA TYR A 301 9.47 7.49 13.77
C TYR A 301 10.10 6.25 14.41
N LEU A 302 9.69 5.05 13.97
CA LEU A 302 10.29 3.80 14.43
C LEU A 302 11.77 3.71 14.05
N GLY A 303 12.14 4.15 12.85
CA GLY A 303 13.52 4.25 12.40
C GLY A 303 14.38 5.12 13.32
N VAL A 304 13.88 6.30 13.70
CA VAL A 304 14.54 7.17 14.69
C VAL A 304 14.69 6.46 16.04
N ALA A 305 13.65 5.77 16.51
CA ALA A 305 13.72 5.01 17.75
C ALA A 305 14.77 3.91 17.72
N VAL A 306 14.87 3.17 16.59
CA VAL A 306 15.91 2.14 16.37
C VAL A 306 17.32 2.75 16.42
N VAL A 307 17.56 3.88 15.76
CA VAL A 307 18.84 4.59 15.82
C VAL A 307 19.19 4.97 17.25
N LEU A 308 18.24 5.48 18.03
CA LEU A 308 18.43 5.84 19.44
C LEU A 308 18.73 4.62 20.32
N ILE A 309 18.07 3.50 20.07
CA ILE A 309 18.33 2.23 20.78
C ILE A 309 19.75 1.75 20.49
N PHE A 310 20.17 1.74 19.23
CA PHE A 310 21.54 1.35 18.87
C PHE A 310 22.58 2.35 19.38
N PHE A 311 22.28 3.65 19.34
CA PHE A 311 23.14 4.66 19.96
C PHE A 311 23.40 4.34 21.44
N PHE A 312 22.32 4.08 22.18
CA PHE A 312 22.41 3.73 23.61
C PHE A 312 23.16 2.40 23.84
N LEU A 313 22.85 1.37 23.04
CA LEU A 313 23.51 0.06 23.12
C LEU A 313 25.01 0.18 22.88
N LEU A 314 25.43 0.85 21.81
CA LEU A 314 26.84 1.08 21.49
C LEU A 314 27.54 1.89 22.56
N TRP A 315 26.84 2.89 23.13
CA TRP A 315 27.39 3.71 24.20
C TRP A 315 27.63 2.90 25.50
N VAL A 316 26.71 2.03 25.84
CA VAL A 316 26.87 1.12 27.00
C VAL A 316 28.00 0.13 26.77
N LEU A 317 28.13 -0.41 25.54
CA LEU A 317 29.17 -1.37 25.19
C LEU A 317 30.57 -0.74 25.19
N PHE A 318 30.74 0.38 24.50
CA PHE A 318 32.06 0.95 24.22
C PHE A 318 32.43 2.14 25.12
N ARG A 319 31.44 2.77 25.75
CA ARG A 319 31.62 3.94 26.63
C ARG A 319 32.48 5.05 26.01
N SER A 320 32.39 5.22 24.70
CA SER A 320 33.10 6.21 23.93
C SER A 320 32.21 6.78 22.81
N PHE A 321 32.16 8.11 22.73
CA PHE A 321 31.34 8.79 21.72
C PHE A 321 31.79 8.47 20.29
N SER A 322 33.09 8.45 20.04
CA SER A 322 33.63 8.11 18.70
C SER A 322 33.27 6.69 18.29
N ALA A 323 33.20 5.75 19.25
CA ALA A 323 32.83 4.37 18.99
C ALA A 323 31.30 4.19 18.72
N VAL A 324 30.50 5.19 19.03
CA VAL A 324 29.08 5.21 18.74
C VAL A 324 28.78 5.96 17.43
N VAL A 325 29.35 7.16 17.29
CA VAL A 325 29.04 8.05 16.16
C VAL A 325 29.57 7.49 14.84
N TRP A 326 30.79 6.93 14.81
CA TRP A 326 31.37 6.49 13.56
C TRP A 326 30.69 5.29 12.91
N PRO A 327 30.28 4.24 13.63
CA PRO A 327 29.42 3.21 13.05
C PRO A 327 28.12 3.77 12.47
N LEU A 328 27.42 4.66 13.20
CA LEU A 328 26.19 5.27 12.73
C LEU A 328 26.40 6.09 11.45
N VAL A 329 27.47 6.91 11.38
CA VAL A 329 27.81 7.67 10.18
C VAL A 329 28.14 6.73 9.00
N THR A 330 28.90 5.67 9.25
CA THR A 330 29.28 4.68 8.23
C THR A 330 28.06 4.05 7.60
N ILE A 331 27.08 3.65 8.43
CA ILE A 331 25.84 3.05 7.93
C ILE A 331 24.91 4.07 7.27
N ALA A 332 24.82 5.29 7.83
CA ALA A 332 24.03 6.36 7.19
C ALA A 332 24.53 6.66 5.76
N VAL A 333 25.87 6.72 5.56
CA VAL A 333 26.44 6.88 4.21
C VAL A 333 26.11 5.68 3.32
N SER A 334 26.16 4.45 3.85
CA SER A 334 25.77 3.24 3.12
C SER A 334 24.30 3.31 2.65
N MET A 335 23.41 3.72 3.54
CA MET A 335 21.98 3.87 3.20
C MET A 335 21.72 4.95 2.14
N ILE A 336 22.39 6.11 2.26
CA ILE A 336 22.31 7.18 1.26
C ILE A 336 22.80 6.69 -0.11
N TRP A 337 23.89 5.95 -0.15
CA TRP A 337 24.41 5.41 -1.41
C TRP A 337 23.49 4.33 -1.99
N THR A 338 22.92 3.47 -1.14
CA THR A 338 21.95 2.47 -1.57
C THR A 338 20.76 3.13 -2.24
N ALA A 339 20.10 4.07 -1.56
CA ALA A 339 18.98 4.81 -2.10
C ALA A 339 19.36 5.62 -3.35
N GLY A 340 20.51 6.30 -3.32
CA GLY A 340 20.99 7.10 -4.44
C GLY A 340 21.26 6.27 -5.69
N ILE A 341 21.94 5.14 -5.58
CA ILE A 341 22.19 4.26 -6.73
C ILE A 341 20.88 3.74 -7.30
N THR A 342 19.94 3.32 -6.44
CA THR A 342 18.60 2.84 -6.86
C THR A 342 17.89 3.88 -7.71
N VAL A 343 17.85 5.13 -7.23
CA VAL A 343 17.17 6.24 -7.92
C VAL A 343 17.88 6.60 -9.24
N TRP A 344 19.22 6.59 -9.29
CA TRP A 344 19.99 6.84 -10.52
C TRP A 344 19.86 5.72 -11.55
N LEU A 345 19.51 4.51 -11.14
CA LEU A 345 19.18 3.41 -12.03
C LEU A 345 17.73 3.49 -12.57
N GLY A 346 16.97 4.51 -12.19
CA GLY A 346 15.57 4.66 -12.60
C GLY A 346 14.61 3.69 -11.92
N ILE A 347 15.05 3.00 -10.87
CA ILE A 347 14.22 2.03 -10.13
C ILE A 347 13.29 2.81 -9.18
N THR A 348 12.00 2.61 -9.31
CA THR A 348 10.98 3.16 -8.42
C THR A 348 11.08 2.57 -7.03
N ILE A 349 10.90 3.42 -6.02
CA ILE A 349 10.98 2.99 -4.62
C ILE A 349 9.62 2.47 -4.18
N SER A 350 9.58 1.20 -3.79
CA SER A 350 8.39 0.55 -3.27
C SER A 350 8.25 0.73 -1.75
N GLN A 351 7.11 0.32 -1.21
CA GLN A 351 6.84 0.24 0.23
C GLN A 351 7.87 -0.55 1.05
N MET A 352 8.65 -1.43 0.39
CA MET A 352 9.68 -2.26 1.04
C MET A 352 10.93 -1.47 1.47
N ILE A 353 11.03 -0.17 1.15
CA ILE A 353 12.19 0.66 1.52
C ILE A 353 12.43 0.70 3.03
N GLY A 354 11.38 0.73 3.83
CA GLY A 354 11.49 0.74 5.29
C GLY A 354 12.18 -0.52 5.83
N ILE A 355 11.81 -1.68 5.29
CA ILE A 355 12.40 -2.98 5.66
C ILE A 355 13.86 -3.05 5.19
N THR A 356 14.13 -2.57 3.96
CA THR A 356 15.50 -2.47 3.41
C THR A 356 16.39 -1.64 4.33
N ALA A 357 15.93 -0.46 4.75
CA ALA A 357 16.66 0.42 5.63
C ALA A 357 16.99 -0.23 6.97
N LEU A 358 16.02 -0.88 7.61
CA LEU A 358 16.20 -1.58 8.89
C LEU A 358 17.19 -2.75 8.76
N LEU A 359 17.12 -3.52 7.68
CA LEU A 359 18.01 -4.64 7.43
C LEU A 359 19.46 -4.18 7.22
N VAL A 360 19.69 -3.22 6.32
CA VAL A 360 21.02 -2.66 6.05
C VAL A 360 21.60 -2.02 7.31
N PHE A 361 20.78 -1.31 8.08
CA PHE A 361 21.19 -0.70 9.33
C PHE A 361 21.63 -1.75 10.36
N SER A 362 20.85 -2.79 10.59
CA SER A 362 21.14 -3.81 11.60
C SER A 362 22.37 -4.65 11.23
N VAL A 363 22.51 -5.07 9.97
CA VAL A 363 23.66 -5.84 9.49
C VAL A 363 24.94 -4.99 9.53
N GLY A 364 24.85 -3.76 9.01
CA GLY A 364 26.03 -2.87 8.99
C GLY A 364 26.51 -2.47 10.39
N ILE A 365 25.61 -2.23 11.34
CA ILE A 365 26.00 -1.99 12.75
C ILE A 365 26.72 -3.22 13.32
N ALA A 366 26.23 -4.43 13.05
CA ALA A 366 26.88 -5.66 13.52
C ALA A 366 28.32 -5.76 13.01
N ASP A 367 28.55 -5.48 11.73
CA ASP A 367 29.89 -5.47 11.13
C ASP A 367 30.79 -4.44 11.81
N CYS A 368 30.33 -3.22 12.01
CA CYS A 368 31.08 -2.18 12.72
C CYS A 368 31.39 -2.59 14.17
N VAL A 369 30.46 -3.23 14.89
CA VAL A 369 30.65 -3.70 16.27
C VAL A 369 31.73 -4.76 16.35
N HIS A 370 31.80 -5.68 15.39
CA HIS A 370 32.87 -6.69 15.35
C HIS A 370 34.23 -6.07 15.22
N VAL A 371 34.42 -5.10 14.30
CA VAL A 371 35.70 -4.38 14.15
C VAL A 371 36.02 -3.59 15.40
N MET A 372 35.06 -2.82 15.92
CA MET A 372 35.24 -1.98 17.10
C MET A 372 35.61 -2.80 18.34
N SER A 373 34.93 -3.93 18.57
CA SER A 373 35.22 -4.81 19.69
C SER A 373 36.65 -5.37 19.64
N ALA A 374 37.09 -5.82 18.45
CA ALA A 374 38.48 -6.25 18.25
C ALA A 374 39.45 -5.10 18.45
N TYR A 375 39.16 -3.91 17.91
CA TYR A 375 40.01 -2.72 18.07
C TYR A 375 40.19 -2.34 19.54
N PHE A 376 39.11 -2.28 20.32
CA PHE A 376 39.18 -2.00 21.75
C PHE A 376 39.98 -3.07 22.51
N SER A 377 39.81 -4.34 22.19
CA SER A 377 40.57 -5.43 22.80
C SER A 377 42.07 -5.25 22.59
N PHE A 378 42.51 -4.90 21.38
CA PHE A 378 43.92 -4.65 21.09
C PHE A 378 44.44 -3.34 21.72
N ARG A 379 43.62 -2.30 21.79
CA ARG A 379 43.98 -1.05 22.51
C ARG A 379 44.13 -1.28 24.00
N GLN A 380 43.33 -2.13 24.63
CA GLN A 380 43.46 -2.52 26.03
C GLN A 380 44.73 -3.33 26.29
N GLN A 381 45.22 -4.05 25.30
CA GLN A 381 46.53 -4.75 25.36
C GLN A 381 47.72 -3.81 25.19
N GLY A 382 47.52 -2.49 25.07
CA GLY A 382 48.54 -1.49 24.98
C GLY A 382 49.10 -1.25 23.56
N LEU A 383 48.48 -1.82 22.50
CA LEU A 383 48.94 -1.57 21.13
C LEU A 383 48.68 -0.12 20.71
N ALA A 384 49.59 0.42 19.89
CA ALA A 384 49.39 1.73 19.26
C ALA A 384 48.15 1.74 18.34
N HIS A 385 47.66 2.93 18.02
CA HIS A 385 46.42 3.08 17.24
C HIS A 385 46.44 2.29 15.92
N TYR A 386 47.46 2.50 15.10
CA TYR A 386 47.59 1.84 13.80
C TYR A 386 47.82 0.33 13.88
N ASP A 387 48.57 -0.15 14.88
CA ASP A 387 48.75 -1.58 15.11
C ASP A 387 47.47 -2.26 15.57
N ALA A 388 46.73 -1.60 16.46
CA ALA A 388 45.43 -2.09 16.91
C ALA A 388 44.42 -2.13 15.75
N LEU A 389 44.42 -1.11 14.89
CA LEU A 389 43.58 -1.02 13.71
C LEU A 389 43.89 -2.15 12.72
N SER A 390 45.19 -2.30 12.36
CA SER A 390 45.65 -3.35 11.45
C SER A 390 45.30 -4.76 11.97
N LYS A 391 45.57 -5.04 13.24
CA LYS A 391 45.28 -6.34 13.83
C LYS A 391 43.79 -6.63 13.95
N SER A 392 42.94 -5.60 14.19
CA SER A 392 41.49 -5.78 14.26
C SER A 392 40.92 -6.20 12.91
N TYR A 393 41.31 -5.51 11.83
CA TYR A 393 40.87 -5.88 10.48
C TYR A 393 41.44 -7.21 10.01
N GLY A 394 42.70 -7.52 10.34
CA GLY A 394 43.29 -8.83 10.06
C GLY A 394 42.53 -9.98 10.76
N LYS A 395 42.01 -9.74 11.98
CA LYS A 395 41.27 -10.73 12.73
C LYS A 395 39.81 -10.87 12.26
N THR A 396 39.13 -9.76 11.92
CA THR A 396 37.69 -9.74 11.66
C THR A 396 37.35 -9.70 10.18
N GLY A 397 38.23 -9.20 9.30
CA GLY A 397 37.94 -8.91 7.90
C GLY A 397 37.43 -10.10 7.08
N LEU A 398 38.06 -11.28 7.26
CA LEU A 398 37.59 -12.50 6.58
C LEU A 398 36.20 -12.91 7.06
N ALA A 399 35.96 -12.87 8.37
CA ALA A 399 34.63 -13.20 8.92
C ALA A 399 33.56 -12.25 8.41
N LEU A 400 33.85 -10.94 8.36
CA LEU A 400 32.96 -9.92 7.80
C LEU A 400 32.67 -10.17 6.31
N LEU A 401 33.67 -10.49 5.52
CA LEU A 401 33.49 -10.80 4.11
C LEU A 401 32.56 -12.00 3.91
N VAL A 402 32.78 -13.08 4.65
CA VAL A 402 32.00 -14.29 4.54
C VAL A 402 30.54 -14.04 5.00
N THR A 403 30.36 -13.33 6.12
CA THR A 403 29.01 -12.97 6.59
C THR A 403 28.27 -12.09 5.60
N SER A 404 28.90 -11.06 5.05
CA SER A 404 28.28 -10.19 4.05
C SER A 404 27.95 -10.95 2.76
N LEU A 405 28.84 -11.81 2.25
CA LEU A 405 28.59 -12.61 1.05
C LEU A 405 27.45 -13.59 1.25
N THR A 406 27.38 -14.27 2.40
CA THR A 406 26.27 -15.21 2.68
C THR A 406 24.94 -14.50 2.85
N THR A 407 24.94 -13.31 3.46
CA THR A 407 23.75 -12.46 3.58
C THR A 407 23.27 -11.96 2.21
N ILE A 408 24.20 -11.46 1.39
CA ILE A 408 23.91 -11.02 0.01
C ILE A 408 23.33 -12.18 -0.81
N ALA A 409 23.95 -13.36 -0.76
CA ALA A 409 23.48 -14.53 -1.50
C ALA A 409 22.05 -14.97 -1.06
N GLY A 410 21.79 -14.92 0.25
CA GLY A 410 20.45 -15.22 0.78
C GLY A 410 19.38 -14.22 0.36
N ILE A 411 19.73 -12.93 0.33
CA ILE A 411 18.79 -11.86 -0.07
C ILE A 411 18.54 -11.89 -1.57
N ILE A 412 19.60 -12.07 -2.40
CA ILE A 412 19.46 -12.13 -3.87
C ILE A 412 18.57 -13.30 -4.31
N ALA A 413 18.49 -14.38 -3.52
CA ALA A 413 17.56 -15.46 -3.84
C ALA A 413 16.08 -14.99 -3.92
N LEU A 414 15.71 -13.91 -3.24
CA LEU A 414 14.37 -13.32 -3.33
C LEU A 414 14.11 -12.60 -4.67
N ALA A 415 15.16 -12.29 -5.46
CA ALA A 415 15.02 -11.69 -6.78
C ALA A 415 14.39 -12.63 -7.82
N THR A 416 14.23 -13.91 -7.48
CA THR A 416 13.52 -14.88 -8.32
C THR A 416 12.00 -14.89 -8.11
N SER A 417 11.48 -14.02 -7.26
CA SER A 417 10.03 -13.83 -7.06
C SER A 417 9.41 -13.13 -8.28
N ASP A 418 8.16 -13.45 -8.62
CA ASP A 418 7.41 -12.75 -9.67
C ASP A 418 6.86 -11.39 -9.21
N ILE A 419 6.96 -11.08 -7.91
CA ILE A 419 6.46 -9.84 -7.30
C ILE A 419 7.55 -8.76 -7.37
N LEU A 420 7.33 -7.73 -8.18
CA LEU A 420 8.30 -6.66 -8.45
C LEU A 420 8.83 -5.95 -7.19
N PRO A 421 8.02 -5.56 -6.19
CA PRO A 421 8.54 -4.99 -4.94
C PRO A 421 9.53 -5.88 -4.19
N ILE A 422 9.36 -7.22 -4.26
CA ILE A 422 10.27 -8.17 -3.62
C ILE A 422 11.60 -8.24 -4.39
N GLN A 423 11.56 -8.21 -5.73
CA GLN A 423 12.77 -8.14 -6.55
C GLN A 423 13.57 -6.87 -6.24
N VAL A 424 12.90 -5.71 -6.24
CA VAL A 424 13.52 -4.41 -5.92
C VAL A 424 14.09 -4.41 -4.51
N PHE A 425 13.34 -4.90 -3.51
CA PHE A 425 13.83 -5.08 -2.15
C PHE A 425 15.10 -5.93 -2.10
N SER A 426 15.10 -7.06 -2.79
CA SER A 426 16.24 -7.98 -2.85
C SER A 426 17.48 -7.29 -3.38
N LEU A 427 17.37 -6.59 -4.51
CA LEU A 427 18.49 -5.88 -5.14
C LEU A 427 19.00 -4.74 -4.24
N MET A 428 18.10 -3.90 -3.73
CA MET A 428 18.44 -2.79 -2.84
C MET A 428 19.10 -3.27 -1.55
N ALA A 429 18.56 -4.31 -0.91
CA ALA A 429 19.08 -4.83 0.34
C ALA A 429 20.43 -5.50 0.16
N ALA A 430 20.61 -6.30 -0.91
CA ALA A 430 21.90 -6.91 -1.23
C ALA A 430 22.97 -5.85 -1.51
N MET A 431 22.65 -4.83 -2.31
CA MET A 431 23.52 -3.70 -2.58
C MET A 431 23.84 -2.92 -1.29
N GLY A 432 22.84 -2.68 -0.45
CA GLY A 432 23.02 -2.00 0.83
C GLY A 432 23.96 -2.72 1.80
N VAL A 433 23.83 -4.05 1.90
CA VAL A 433 24.74 -4.89 2.69
C VAL A 433 26.17 -4.86 2.11
N ALA A 434 26.31 -4.93 0.78
CA ALA A 434 27.62 -4.81 0.12
C ALA A 434 28.27 -3.46 0.40
N LEU A 435 27.52 -2.37 0.31
CA LEU A 435 27.99 -1.02 0.63
C LEU A 435 28.33 -0.85 2.12
N ALA A 436 27.52 -1.42 3.02
CA ALA A 436 27.78 -1.40 4.45
C ALA A 436 29.11 -2.11 4.79
N PHE A 437 29.34 -3.27 4.19
CA PHE A 437 30.65 -3.96 4.29
C PHE A 437 31.77 -3.10 3.73
N LEU A 438 31.61 -2.56 2.51
CA LEU A 438 32.63 -1.74 1.86
C LEU A 438 33.01 -0.53 2.72
N PHE A 439 32.01 0.19 3.25
CA PHE A 439 32.25 1.36 4.11
C PHE A 439 32.79 0.97 5.50
N THR A 440 32.42 -0.18 6.02
CA THR A 440 33.08 -0.71 7.24
C THR A 440 34.57 -0.94 7.02
N ILE A 441 34.99 -1.34 5.82
CA ILE A 441 36.42 -1.54 5.49
C ILE A 441 37.12 -0.23 5.12
N ILE A 442 36.43 0.70 4.44
CA ILE A 442 37.07 1.91 3.88
C ILE A 442 36.84 3.14 4.76
N LEU A 443 35.58 3.43 5.12
CA LEU A 443 35.23 4.67 5.80
C LEU A 443 35.46 4.61 7.30
N LEU A 444 35.10 3.51 7.96
CA LEU A 444 35.24 3.38 9.40
C LEU A 444 36.70 3.58 9.90
N PRO A 445 37.76 3.01 9.27
CA PRO A 445 39.15 3.27 9.70
C PRO A 445 39.56 4.74 9.49
N LEU A 446 39.05 5.43 8.45
CA LEU A 446 39.31 6.86 8.23
C LEU A 446 38.68 7.72 9.33
N LEU A 447 37.44 7.42 9.69
CA LEU A 447 36.75 8.13 10.76
C LEU A 447 37.40 7.89 12.12
N LEU A 448 37.87 6.69 12.38
CA LEU A 448 38.67 6.37 13.58
C LEU A 448 40.04 7.05 13.60
N ASP A 449 40.66 7.32 12.45
CA ASP A 449 41.90 8.10 12.38
C ASP A 449 41.67 9.58 12.72
N ILE A 450 40.53 10.15 12.33
CA ILE A 450 40.14 11.54 12.65
C ILE A 450 39.88 11.71 14.14
N TRP A 451 39.13 10.82 14.74
CA TRP A 451 38.76 10.88 16.15
C TRP A 451 38.64 9.46 16.72
N HIS A 452 39.77 8.98 17.27
CA HIS A 452 39.85 7.66 17.88
C HIS A 452 39.51 7.72 19.38
N PRO A 453 38.96 6.64 19.94
CA PRO A 453 38.75 6.53 21.38
C PRO A 453 40.08 6.67 22.11
N GLY A 454 40.13 7.51 23.15
CA GLY A 454 41.32 7.68 23.97
C GLY A 454 41.82 6.35 24.55
N ALA A 455 43.14 6.20 24.73
CA ALA A 455 43.66 5.02 25.40
C ALA A 455 43.02 4.89 26.80
N MET A 456 42.39 3.78 27.09
CA MET A 456 41.78 3.47 28.39
C MET A 456 42.85 3.25 29.50
N GLY A 457 43.78 4.17 29.65
CA GLY A 457 44.91 4.03 30.55
C GLY A 457 45.22 5.25 31.43
N GLY A 458 44.45 6.31 31.38
CA GLY A 458 44.77 7.50 32.13
C GLY A 458 43.59 8.40 32.43
N SER A 459 43.08 8.30 33.60
CA SER A 459 41.89 8.91 34.23
C SER A 459 40.58 8.16 33.96
N ALA A 460 39.99 7.65 35.04
CA ALA A 460 38.65 7.07 35.00
C ALA A 460 37.72 8.03 34.28
N SER A 461 37.18 7.57 33.13
CA SER A 461 36.24 8.38 32.32
C SER A 461 35.04 8.78 33.20
N LEU A 462 34.38 9.87 32.85
CA LEU A 462 33.13 10.29 33.57
C LEU A 462 32.16 9.11 33.68
N ALA A 463 32.13 8.22 32.67
CA ALA A 463 31.35 6.99 32.64
C ALA A 463 31.84 5.94 33.67
N ASP A 464 33.16 5.80 33.87
CA ASP A 464 33.68 4.89 34.88
C ASP A 464 33.46 5.40 36.31
N ARG A 465 33.53 6.73 36.48
CA ARG A 465 33.15 7.38 37.76
C ARG A 465 31.64 7.27 38.05
N LEU A 466 30.81 7.43 37.02
CA LEU A 466 29.37 7.22 37.11
C LEU A 466 29.04 5.75 37.34
N GLY A 467 29.72 4.83 36.62
CA GLY A 467 29.53 3.38 36.76
C GLY A 467 29.94 2.85 38.13
N SER A 468 31.07 3.31 38.65
CA SER A 468 31.49 2.95 40.01
C SER A 468 30.59 3.52 41.07
N ARG A 469 30.13 4.80 40.93
CA ARG A 469 29.08 5.39 41.76
C ARG A 469 27.75 4.62 41.64
N TRP A 470 27.36 4.22 40.44
CA TRP A 470 26.16 3.42 40.25
C TRP A 470 26.23 2.08 40.99
N GLN A 471 27.40 1.40 40.91
CA GLN A 471 27.56 0.12 41.58
C GLN A 471 27.53 0.26 43.11
N SER A 472 28.04 1.38 43.65
CA SER A 472 28.05 1.68 45.12
C SER A 472 26.71 2.20 45.64
N LEU A 473 25.75 2.55 44.79
CA LEU A 473 24.43 3.07 45.26
C LEU A 473 23.61 1.95 45.90
N PRO A 474 22.89 2.25 46.99
CA PRO A 474 21.91 1.36 47.60
C PRO A 474 20.82 0.98 46.58
N GLY A 475 20.27 -0.25 46.66
CA GLY A 475 19.26 -0.74 45.72
C GLY A 475 18.04 0.17 45.60
N VAL A 476 17.64 0.82 46.68
CA VAL A 476 16.53 1.81 46.69
C VAL A 476 16.82 3.03 45.82
N LEU A 477 18.05 3.56 45.84
CA LEU A 477 18.44 4.69 45.01
C LEU A 477 18.54 4.29 43.52
N LYS A 478 19.00 3.08 43.20
CA LYS A 478 18.98 2.54 41.82
C LYS A 478 17.55 2.43 41.31
N ALA A 479 16.62 1.95 42.10
CA ALA A 479 15.21 1.88 41.77
C ALA A 479 14.59 3.26 41.50
N LEU A 480 14.93 4.25 42.33
CA LEU A 480 14.46 5.63 42.18
C LEU A 480 14.99 6.25 40.86
N TYR A 481 16.29 6.07 40.56
CA TYR A 481 16.85 6.55 39.30
C TYR A 481 16.22 5.87 38.07
N ALA A 482 15.97 4.55 38.15
CA ALA A 482 15.28 3.83 37.07
C ALA A 482 13.83 4.34 36.89
N LEU A 483 13.14 4.65 37.98
CA LEU A 483 11.77 5.17 37.96
C LEU A 483 11.73 6.60 37.36
N VAL A 484 12.66 7.47 37.73
CA VAL A 484 12.79 8.81 37.12
C VAL A 484 13.15 8.74 35.65
N TYR A 485 14.06 7.83 35.26
CA TYR A 485 14.42 7.60 33.87
C TYR A 485 13.23 7.12 33.05
N LEU A 486 12.47 6.14 33.55
CA LEU A 486 11.25 5.65 32.90
C LEU A 486 10.21 6.76 32.78
N ALA A 487 9.95 7.52 33.88
CA ALA A 487 9.00 8.62 33.85
C ALA A 487 9.40 9.68 32.80
N ALA A 488 10.68 10.02 32.69
CA ALA A 488 11.18 10.97 31.69
C ALA A 488 11.00 10.47 30.27
N ILE A 489 11.27 9.19 30.00
CA ILE A 489 11.07 8.56 28.69
C ILE A 489 9.59 8.59 28.31
N PHE A 490 8.70 8.17 29.22
CA PHE A 490 7.27 8.17 28.96
C PHE A 490 6.69 9.57 28.80
N ALA A 491 7.19 10.55 29.55
CA ALA A 491 6.76 11.93 29.43
C ALA A 491 7.21 12.61 28.13
N LEU A 492 8.42 12.26 27.62
CA LEU A 492 9.00 12.88 26.43
C LEU A 492 8.56 12.19 25.12
N LEU A 493 8.36 10.89 25.13
CA LEU A 493 8.22 10.08 23.91
C LEU A 493 6.86 9.35 23.82
N GLY A 494 5.98 9.57 24.80
CA GLY A 494 4.70 8.89 24.86
C GLY A 494 4.79 7.40 25.27
N ILE A 495 3.63 6.77 25.45
CA ILE A 495 3.55 5.41 26.00
C ILE A 495 4.14 4.37 25.02
N ALA A 496 3.85 4.48 23.73
CA ALA A 496 4.28 3.49 22.73
C ALA A 496 5.82 3.46 22.60
N ILE A 497 6.43 4.57 22.21
CA ILE A 497 7.89 4.66 22.01
C ILE A 497 8.63 4.50 23.32
N GLY A 498 8.10 5.08 24.41
CA GLY A 498 8.65 4.97 25.74
C GLY A 498 8.75 3.52 26.23
N SER A 499 7.75 2.68 25.96
CA SER A 499 7.77 1.25 26.33
C SER A 499 8.85 0.46 25.57
N TYR A 500 9.05 0.71 24.27
CA TYR A 500 10.12 0.07 23.50
C TYR A 500 11.51 0.44 24.02
N ILE A 501 11.75 1.72 24.31
CA ILE A 501 13.05 2.18 24.83
C ILE A 501 13.28 1.65 26.26
N ALA A 502 12.26 1.63 27.08
CA ALA A 502 12.35 1.06 28.42
C ALA A 502 12.67 -0.43 28.40
N LEU A 503 12.01 -1.19 27.51
CA LEU A 503 12.26 -2.63 27.33
C LEU A 503 13.67 -2.89 26.80
N ALA A 504 14.10 -2.15 25.77
CA ALA A 504 15.45 -2.26 25.20
C ALA A 504 16.54 -1.91 26.23
N SER A 505 16.31 -0.87 27.03
CA SER A 505 17.23 -0.47 28.11
C SER A 505 17.32 -1.54 29.20
N ALA A 506 16.17 -2.10 29.62
CA ALA A 506 16.11 -3.19 30.59
C ALA A 506 16.80 -4.46 30.06
N PHE A 507 16.53 -4.83 28.80
CA PHE A 507 17.18 -5.96 28.13
C PHE A 507 18.70 -5.77 28.07
N THR A 508 19.16 -4.60 27.63
CA THR A 508 20.58 -4.27 27.59
C THR A 508 21.24 -4.37 28.97
N TYR A 509 20.58 -3.85 29.99
CA TYR A 509 21.08 -3.94 31.38
C TYR A 509 21.21 -5.41 31.82
N VAL A 510 20.20 -6.23 31.58
CA VAL A 510 20.21 -7.65 31.90
C VAL A 510 21.34 -8.37 31.15
N VAL A 511 21.46 -8.14 29.84
CA VAL A 511 22.51 -8.75 29.00
C VAL A 511 23.88 -8.40 29.53
N VAL A 512 24.15 -7.13 29.82
CA VAL A 512 25.46 -6.67 30.34
C VAL A 512 25.80 -7.30 31.68
N GLN A 513 24.81 -7.45 32.58
CA GLN A 513 25.01 -8.05 33.91
C GLN A 513 25.20 -9.58 33.85
N TRP A 514 24.47 -10.26 32.99
CA TRP A 514 24.38 -11.72 32.97
C TRP A 514 25.24 -12.39 31.88
N GLN A 515 25.76 -11.62 30.92
CA GLN A 515 26.57 -12.18 29.82
C GLN A 515 27.76 -13.02 30.28
N LYS A 516 28.58 -12.54 31.25
CA LYS A 516 29.76 -13.26 31.73
C LYS A 516 29.38 -14.58 32.39
N PRO A 517 28.48 -14.63 33.39
CA PRO A 517 28.12 -15.90 34.04
C PRO A 517 27.40 -16.87 33.06
N ILE A 518 26.59 -16.37 32.14
CA ILE A 518 25.91 -17.21 31.13
C ILE A 518 26.93 -17.81 30.18
N LEU A 519 27.77 -16.99 29.55
CA LEU A 519 28.82 -17.45 28.61
C LEU A 519 29.84 -18.42 29.22
N GLN A 520 30.08 -18.33 30.53
CA GLN A 520 30.92 -19.29 31.23
C GLN A 520 30.22 -20.60 31.55
N ARG A 521 28.90 -20.58 31.76
CA ARG A 521 28.10 -21.78 32.12
C ARG A 521 27.73 -22.63 30.91
N ILE A 522 27.40 -21.98 29.76
CA ILE A 522 26.96 -22.68 28.55
C ILE A 522 27.98 -23.75 28.10
N PRO A 523 29.29 -23.46 27.92
CA PRO A 523 30.23 -24.49 27.49
C PRO A 523 30.32 -25.66 28.46
N ARG A 524 30.25 -25.40 29.79
CA ARG A 524 30.30 -26.43 30.80
C ARG A 524 29.07 -27.38 30.74
N ILE A 525 27.88 -26.78 30.52
CA ILE A 525 26.64 -27.55 30.41
C ILE A 525 26.67 -28.41 29.11
N THR A 526 27.12 -27.77 28.00
CA THR A 526 27.20 -28.47 26.72
C THR A 526 28.20 -29.62 26.75
N GLN A 527 29.36 -29.45 27.38
CA GLN A 527 30.34 -30.49 27.51
C GLN A 527 29.88 -31.63 28.47
N LYS A 528 29.12 -31.27 29.52
CA LYS A 528 28.64 -32.22 30.49
C LYS A 528 27.49 -33.08 29.99
N HIS A 529 26.59 -32.50 29.17
CA HIS A 529 25.37 -33.16 28.74
C HIS A 529 25.10 -33.02 27.22
N PRO A 530 26.03 -33.44 26.33
CA PRO A 530 25.93 -33.18 24.90
C PRO A 530 24.68 -33.88 24.29
N PHE A 531 24.37 -35.09 24.71
CA PHE A 531 23.21 -35.85 24.17
C PHE A 531 21.87 -35.24 24.57
N ILE A 532 21.75 -34.67 25.79
CA ILE A 532 20.52 -34.02 26.24
C ILE A 532 20.28 -32.73 25.39
N ILE A 533 21.34 -32.00 25.15
CA ILE A 533 21.26 -30.76 24.32
C ILE A 533 20.91 -31.12 22.89
N LEU A 534 21.58 -32.15 22.32
CA LEU A 534 21.28 -32.60 20.96
C LEU A 534 19.84 -33.10 20.84
N ALA A 535 19.35 -33.85 21.82
CA ALA A 535 17.96 -34.35 21.85
C ALA A 535 16.96 -33.17 21.96
N LEU A 536 17.26 -32.15 22.80
CA LEU A 536 16.41 -30.99 22.97
C LEU A 536 16.33 -30.18 21.67
N PHE A 537 17.47 -29.85 21.05
CA PHE A 537 17.48 -29.12 19.77
C PHE A 537 16.91 -29.94 18.63
N GLY A 538 17.15 -31.26 18.62
CA GLY A 538 16.57 -32.20 17.64
C GLY A 538 15.03 -32.27 17.76
N SER A 539 14.50 -32.35 18.97
CA SER A 539 13.05 -32.33 19.19
C SER A 539 12.42 -30.98 18.82
N LEU A 540 13.08 -29.87 19.15
CA LEU A 540 12.66 -28.54 18.76
C LEU A 540 12.68 -28.39 17.22
N PHE A 541 13.73 -28.84 16.54
CA PHE A 541 13.83 -28.85 15.11
C PHE A 541 12.69 -29.63 14.44
N LEU A 542 12.40 -30.86 14.93
CA LEU A 542 11.32 -31.67 14.41
C LEU A 542 9.95 -31.03 14.65
N SER A 543 9.74 -30.41 15.82
CA SER A 543 8.51 -29.68 16.11
C SER A 543 8.34 -28.46 15.18
N CYS A 544 9.43 -27.68 14.92
CA CYS A 544 9.40 -26.58 13.99
C CYS A 544 9.19 -27.04 12.54
N ALA A 545 9.83 -28.14 12.12
CA ALA A 545 9.64 -28.71 10.79
C ALA A 545 8.20 -29.19 10.57
N TYR A 546 7.61 -29.81 11.60
CA TYR A 546 6.19 -30.16 11.57
C TYR A 546 5.29 -28.93 11.52
N GLY A 547 5.56 -27.90 12.37
CA GLY A 547 4.83 -26.63 12.33
C GLY A 547 4.92 -25.95 10.96
N MET A 548 6.09 -26.02 10.31
CA MET A 548 6.29 -25.43 8.98
C MET A 548 5.41 -26.11 7.91
N SER A 549 5.12 -27.41 8.03
CA SER A 549 4.21 -28.11 7.12
C SER A 549 2.74 -27.70 7.28
N LEU A 550 2.39 -27.03 8.37
CA LEU A 550 1.05 -26.53 8.66
C LEU A 550 0.88 -25.06 8.29
N LEU A 551 1.95 -24.38 7.88
CA LEU A 551 1.89 -22.96 7.46
C LEU A 551 1.07 -22.84 6.18
N ARG A 552 0.11 -21.94 6.22
CA ARG A 552 -0.58 -21.42 5.04
C ARG A 552 0.02 -20.08 4.68
N ILE A 553 0.28 -19.88 3.39
CA ILE A 553 0.67 -18.56 2.88
C ILE A 553 -0.63 -17.84 2.58
N ASP A 554 -0.90 -16.82 3.36
CA ASP A 554 -2.09 -16.01 3.22
C ASP A 554 -1.73 -14.55 3.50
N THR A 555 -2.26 -13.64 2.69
CA THR A 555 -2.10 -12.21 2.86
C THR A 555 -3.46 -11.55 2.72
N ASN A 556 -3.92 -10.95 3.81
CA ASN A 556 -5.08 -10.07 3.82
C ASN A 556 -4.60 -8.70 4.31
N MET A 557 -4.73 -7.68 3.47
CA MET A 557 -4.24 -6.32 3.77
C MET A 557 -4.91 -5.73 5.01
N THR A 558 -6.18 -6.03 5.24
CA THR A 558 -6.93 -5.54 6.39
C THR A 558 -6.51 -6.24 7.69
N GLU A 559 -6.23 -7.55 7.62
CA GLU A 559 -5.79 -8.32 8.77
C GLU A 559 -4.35 -8.02 9.21
N LEU A 560 -3.53 -7.44 8.32
CA LEU A 560 -2.21 -6.93 8.70
C LEU A 560 -2.30 -5.75 9.68
N THR A 561 -3.46 -5.14 9.81
CA THR A 561 -3.71 -4.05 10.73
C THR A 561 -4.27 -4.55 12.07
N ARG A 562 -4.08 -3.77 13.14
CA ARG A 562 -4.61 -4.13 14.46
C ARG A 562 -6.14 -4.04 14.46
N GLU A 563 -6.78 -4.91 15.24
CA GLU A 563 -8.19 -4.77 15.59
C GLU A 563 -8.48 -3.35 16.12
N GLY A 564 -9.57 -2.74 15.63
CA GLY A 564 -9.93 -1.36 15.96
C GLY A 564 -9.19 -0.28 15.16
N ASN A 565 -8.36 -0.65 14.19
CA ASN A 565 -7.84 0.30 13.21
C ASN A 565 -9.00 0.81 12.33
N PRO A 566 -9.13 2.14 12.09
CA PRO A 566 -10.23 2.70 11.31
C PRO A 566 -10.41 2.05 9.93
N MET A 567 -9.31 1.75 9.23
CA MET A 567 -9.36 1.06 7.95
C MET A 567 -9.97 -0.33 8.07
N ARG A 568 -9.48 -1.16 9.03
CA ARG A 568 -10.02 -2.50 9.24
C ARG A 568 -11.50 -2.45 9.62
N VAL A 569 -11.88 -1.53 10.53
CA VAL A 569 -13.28 -1.33 10.91
C VAL A 569 -14.14 -0.96 9.70
N ALA A 570 -13.64 -0.11 8.79
CA ALA A 570 -14.37 0.24 7.58
C ALA A 570 -14.63 -0.97 6.69
N TYR A 571 -13.61 -1.80 6.44
CA TYR A 571 -13.78 -3.04 5.65
C TYR A 571 -14.73 -4.03 6.34
N ASP A 572 -14.58 -4.24 7.65
CA ASP A 572 -15.45 -5.13 8.43
C ASP A 572 -16.93 -4.67 8.37
N VAL A 573 -17.19 -3.35 8.55
CA VAL A 573 -18.54 -2.79 8.48
C VAL A 573 -19.15 -2.94 7.08
N VAL A 574 -18.35 -2.70 6.03
CA VAL A 574 -18.82 -2.84 4.64
C VAL A 574 -19.15 -4.28 4.32
N ASP A 575 -18.31 -5.23 4.71
CA ASP A 575 -18.52 -6.66 4.48
C ASP A 575 -19.75 -7.21 5.24
N GLU A 576 -19.96 -6.73 6.47
CA GLU A 576 -21.08 -7.20 7.31
C GLU A 576 -22.43 -6.63 6.89
N ASN A 577 -22.48 -5.41 6.36
CA ASN A 577 -23.75 -4.68 6.17
C ASN A 577 -24.07 -4.31 4.72
N MET A 578 -23.08 -4.40 3.81
CA MET A 578 -23.25 -4.04 2.40
C MET A 578 -22.84 -5.22 1.49
N ALA A 579 -22.74 -4.97 0.19
CA ALA A 579 -22.47 -6.03 -0.80
C ALA A 579 -21.01 -6.52 -0.83
N GLY A 580 -20.20 -6.19 0.16
CA GLY A 580 -18.77 -6.54 0.22
C GLY A 580 -17.86 -5.35 -0.11
N ALA A 581 -16.66 -5.39 0.44
CA ALA A 581 -15.69 -4.30 0.34
C ALA A 581 -14.78 -4.40 -0.89
N GLN A 582 -14.88 -5.46 -1.66
CA GLN A 582 -14.06 -5.74 -2.85
C GLN A 582 -14.95 -5.99 -4.07
N SER A 583 -14.40 -5.75 -5.26
CA SER A 583 -15.06 -6.09 -6.51
C SER A 583 -14.12 -6.83 -7.45
N MET A 584 -14.69 -7.72 -8.24
CA MET A 584 -14.03 -8.40 -9.34
C MET A 584 -14.82 -8.17 -10.63
N VAL A 585 -14.12 -8.01 -11.73
CA VAL A 585 -14.76 -7.82 -13.02
C VAL A 585 -14.39 -8.97 -13.97
N ILE A 586 -15.39 -9.54 -14.62
CA ILE A 586 -15.20 -10.50 -15.72
C ILE A 586 -15.51 -9.78 -17.02
N MET A 587 -14.53 -9.63 -17.90
CA MET A 587 -14.73 -9.11 -19.26
C MET A 587 -15.27 -10.20 -20.17
N VAL A 588 -16.36 -9.90 -20.88
CA VAL A 588 -16.95 -10.75 -21.91
C VAL A 588 -16.72 -10.11 -23.25
N ASP A 589 -16.11 -10.81 -24.21
CA ASP A 589 -15.87 -10.35 -25.57
C ASP A 589 -16.51 -11.32 -26.56
N SER A 590 -17.49 -10.85 -27.31
CA SER A 590 -18.15 -11.64 -28.36
C SER A 590 -17.37 -11.67 -29.67
N HIS A 591 -16.32 -10.86 -29.82
CA HIS A 591 -15.53 -10.67 -31.03
C HIS A 591 -16.35 -10.23 -32.25
N GLN A 592 -17.57 -9.75 -32.09
CA GLN A 592 -18.49 -9.31 -33.16
C GLN A 592 -19.28 -8.08 -32.69
N ALA A 593 -19.38 -7.08 -33.54
CA ALA A 593 -20.29 -5.96 -33.30
C ALA A 593 -21.72 -6.51 -33.14
N ASP A 594 -22.47 -5.95 -32.15
CA ASP A 594 -23.80 -6.39 -31.77
C ASP A 594 -23.90 -7.85 -31.25
N GLY A 595 -22.75 -8.53 -31.04
CA GLY A 595 -22.73 -9.95 -30.63
C GLY A 595 -23.36 -10.17 -29.24
N LEU A 596 -23.28 -9.18 -28.34
CA LEU A 596 -23.93 -9.25 -27.03
C LEU A 596 -25.44 -9.11 -27.09
N LEU A 597 -26.00 -8.61 -28.19
CA LEU A 597 -27.44 -8.51 -28.38
C LEU A 597 -28.09 -9.86 -28.76
N GLU A 598 -27.28 -10.87 -29.07
CA GLU A 598 -27.78 -12.22 -29.34
C GLU A 598 -28.39 -12.84 -28.07
N PRO A 599 -29.64 -13.34 -28.12
CA PRO A 599 -30.31 -13.89 -26.94
C PRO A 599 -29.56 -15.07 -26.29
N GLU A 600 -28.79 -15.82 -27.07
CA GLU A 600 -27.99 -16.94 -26.55
C GLU A 600 -26.81 -16.45 -25.71
N VAL A 601 -26.11 -15.41 -26.16
CA VAL A 601 -25.00 -14.79 -25.43
C VAL A 601 -25.51 -14.15 -24.13
N MET A 602 -26.60 -13.38 -24.22
CA MET A 602 -27.20 -12.73 -23.07
C MET A 602 -27.69 -13.74 -22.02
N ARG A 603 -28.29 -14.86 -22.45
CA ARG A 603 -28.69 -15.95 -21.54
C ARG A 603 -27.45 -16.66 -20.94
N ALA A 604 -26.37 -16.79 -21.68
CA ALA A 604 -25.14 -17.36 -21.14
C ALA A 604 -24.55 -16.48 -20.02
N ILE A 605 -24.56 -15.15 -20.19
CA ILE A 605 -24.16 -14.18 -19.15
C ILE A 605 -25.07 -14.34 -17.91
N ASP A 606 -26.38 -14.35 -18.09
CA ASP A 606 -27.34 -14.49 -16.98
C ASP A 606 -27.16 -15.85 -16.24
N GLN A 607 -26.94 -16.94 -16.97
CA GLN A 607 -26.69 -18.25 -16.37
C GLN A 607 -25.34 -18.30 -15.64
N LEU A 608 -24.30 -17.64 -16.16
CA LEU A 608 -23.01 -17.53 -15.50
C LEU A 608 -23.14 -16.78 -14.16
N GLN A 609 -23.84 -15.64 -14.17
CA GLN A 609 -24.12 -14.88 -12.94
C GLN A 609 -24.83 -15.75 -11.89
N LEU A 610 -25.94 -16.40 -12.28
CA LEU A 610 -26.70 -17.28 -11.39
C LEU A 610 -25.84 -18.43 -10.84
N ARG A 611 -24.98 -19.04 -11.68
CA ARG A 611 -24.07 -20.10 -11.27
C ARG A 611 -23.05 -19.60 -10.27
N ILE A 612 -22.45 -18.43 -10.53
CA ILE A 612 -21.46 -17.81 -9.65
C ILE A 612 -22.11 -17.51 -8.28
N GLU A 613 -23.24 -16.82 -8.26
CA GLU A 613 -23.94 -16.47 -7.02
C GLU A 613 -24.39 -17.71 -6.22
N THR A 614 -24.74 -18.80 -6.91
CA THR A 614 -25.18 -20.05 -6.25
C THR A 614 -24.00 -20.86 -5.72
N ASN A 615 -22.93 -21.01 -6.52
CA ASN A 615 -21.81 -21.89 -6.18
C ASN A 615 -20.82 -21.23 -5.21
N TYR A 616 -20.75 -19.90 -5.23
CA TYR A 616 -19.75 -19.12 -4.47
C TYR A 616 -20.41 -18.09 -3.53
N ALA A 617 -21.58 -18.42 -2.98
CA ALA A 617 -22.32 -17.55 -2.07
C ALA A 617 -21.54 -17.15 -0.79
N ASP A 618 -20.51 -17.91 -0.43
CA ASP A 618 -19.61 -17.59 0.69
C ASP A 618 -18.61 -16.47 0.35
N GLN A 619 -18.33 -16.24 -0.95
CA GLN A 619 -17.38 -15.24 -1.43
C GLN A 619 -18.06 -14.10 -2.19
N VAL A 620 -19.07 -14.41 -3.01
CA VAL A 620 -19.76 -13.48 -3.89
C VAL A 620 -21.11 -13.11 -3.27
N THR A 621 -21.29 -11.85 -2.99
CA THR A 621 -22.56 -11.33 -2.45
C THR A 621 -23.57 -11.06 -3.56
N ARG A 622 -23.06 -10.59 -4.71
CA ARG A 622 -23.89 -10.15 -5.81
C ARG A 622 -23.09 -10.05 -7.11
N SER A 623 -23.80 -10.24 -8.24
CA SER A 623 -23.29 -9.93 -9.57
C SER A 623 -24.17 -8.91 -10.29
N TYR A 624 -23.58 -8.12 -11.19
CA TYR A 624 -24.28 -7.15 -11.99
C TYR A 624 -23.72 -7.07 -13.42
N SER A 625 -24.59 -7.05 -14.42
CA SER A 625 -24.21 -6.98 -15.83
C SER A 625 -25.32 -6.36 -16.69
N LEU A 626 -25.05 -6.26 -18.00
CA LEU A 626 -26.06 -5.85 -18.99
C LEU A 626 -27.31 -6.75 -18.96
N ALA A 627 -27.18 -8.03 -18.57
CA ALA A 627 -28.32 -8.95 -18.47
C ALA A 627 -29.33 -8.51 -17.41
N ASN A 628 -28.88 -7.91 -16.30
CA ASN A 628 -29.77 -7.38 -15.27
C ASN A 628 -30.61 -6.24 -15.83
N ILE A 629 -29.99 -5.30 -16.55
CA ILE A 629 -30.69 -4.18 -17.20
C ILE A 629 -31.77 -4.68 -18.16
N VAL A 630 -31.43 -5.68 -18.99
CA VAL A 630 -32.38 -6.24 -19.96
C VAL A 630 -33.57 -6.90 -19.27
N LYS A 631 -33.33 -7.69 -18.20
CA LYS A 631 -34.36 -8.37 -17.43
C LYS A 631 -35.28 -7.37 -16.71
N ASP A 632 -34.67 -6.39 -16.02
CA ASP A 632 -35.42 -5.36 -15.29
C ASP A 632 -36.28 -4.52 -16.24
N THR A 633 -35.69 -4.01 -17.32
CA THR A 633 -36.44 -3.23 -18.31
C THR A 633 -37.58 -4.05 -18.95
N PHE A 634 -37.36 -5.36 -19.17
CA PHE A 634 -38.38 -6.23 -19.76
C PHE A 634 -39.55 -6.48 -18.78
N GLU A 635 -39.26 -6.68 -17.49
CA GLU A 635 -40.27 -6.79 -16.44
C GLU A 635 -41.08 -5.49 -16.29
N LYS A 636 -40.39 -4.33 -16.20
CA LYS A 636 -41.04 -3.01 -16.08
C LYS A 636 -41.96 -2.70 -17.26
N MET A 637 -41.57 -3.08 -18.47
CA MET A 637 -42.40 -2.90 -19.68
C MET A 637 -43.63 -3.82 -19.71
N ASN A 638 -43.69 -4.85 -18.87
CA ASN A 638 -44.78 -5.79 -18.75
C ASN A 638 -45.50 -5.68 -17.38
N ASP A 639 -45.67 -4.43 -16.90
CA ASP A 639 -46.44 -4.10 -15.69
C ASP A 639 -45.91 -4.77 -14.40
N ASP A 640 -44.61 -4.89 -14.28
CA ASP A 640 -43.93 -5.52 -13.13
C ASP A 640 -44.31 -7.01 -12.92
N GLU A 641 -44.75 -7.70 -13.99
CA GLU A 641 -45.04 -9.13 -13.89
C GLU A 641 -43.76 -9.96 -13.82
N ALA A 642 -43.48 -10.59 -12.69
CA ALA A 642 -42.27 -11.34 -12.42
C ALA A 642 -41.93 -12.45 -13.45
N SER A 643 -42.92 -12.92 -14.24
CA SER A 643 -42.69 -13.87 -15.33
C SER A 643 -41.82 -13.28 -16.47
N PHE A 644 -41.75 -11.97 -16.56
CA PHE A 644 -40.94 -11.25 -17.55
C PHE A 644 -39.55 -10.85 -17.05
N TYR A 645 -39.21 -11.11 -15.79
CA TYR A 645 -37.80 -10.96 -15.31
C TYR A 645 -36.92 -12.05 -15.89
N ARG A 646 -36.67 -11.98 -17.18
CA ARG A 646 -35.91 -12.95 -17.98
C ARG A 646 -35.39 -12.33 -19.29
N ILE A 647 -34.41 -12.98 -19.90
CA ILE A 647 -33.88 -12.56 -21.20
C ILE A 647 -34.95 -12.82 -22.29
N PRO A 648 -35.27 -11.81 -23.14
CA PRO A 648 -36.17 -11.99 -24.28
C PRO A 648 -35.70 -13.02 -25.29
N GLU A 649 -36.63 -13.52 -26.13
CA GLU A 649 -36.35 -14.57 -27.10
C GLU A 649 -35.69 -14.04 -28.40
N THR A 650 -35.75 -12.72 -28.66
CA THR A 650 -35.31 -12.14 -29.93
C THR A 650 -34.31 -10.99 -29.70
N GLN A 651 -33.31 -10.91 -30.55
CA GLN A 651 -32.31 -9.83 -30.59
C GLN A 651 -33.01 -8.44 -30.74
N GLN A 652 -34.04 -8.36 -31.56
CA GLN A 652 -34.77 -7.11 -31.77
C GLN A 652 -35.42 -6.59 -30.48
N MET A 653 -35.98 -7.47 -29.64
CA MET A 653 -36.53 -7.07 -28.35
C MET A 653 -35.43 -6.58 -27.40
N ILE A 654 -34.33 -7.30 -27.31
CA ILE A 654 -33.17 -6.89 -26.50
C ILE A 654 -32.68 -5.50 -26.92
N SER A 655 -32.51 -5.27 -28.23
CA SER A 655 -32.09 -3.97 -28.77
C SER A 655 -33.07 -2.86 -28.44
N GLN A 656 -34.38 -3.14 -28.47
CA GLN A 656 -35.40 -2.16 -28.13
C GLN A 656 -35.39 -1.80 -26.65
N LEU A 657 -35.24 -2.79 -25.75
CA LEU A 657 -35.17 -2.56 -24.32
C LEU A 657 -33.92 -1.73 -23.97
N LEU A 658 -32.76 -2.06 -24.53
CA LEU A 658 -31.53 -1.30 -24.34
C LEU A 658 -31.61 0.11 -24.93
N TYR A 659 -32.29 0.30 -26.05
CA TYR A 659 -32.54 1.62 -26.62
C TYR A 659 -33.37 2.49 -25.64
N LEU A 660 -34.41 1.92 -25.03
CA LEU A 660 -35.22 2.60 -24.03
C LEU A 660 -34.38 2.97 -22.79
N PHE A 661 -33.61 2.00 -22.28
CA PHE A 661 -32.74 2.22 -21.15
C PHE A 661 -31.67 3.32 -21.44
N ASN A 662 -31.01 3.26 -22.60
CA ASN A 662 -30.01 4.24 -23.01
C ASN A 662 -30.58 5.65 -23.15
N SER A 663 -31.81 5.76 -23.62
CA SER A 663 -32.49 7.06 -23.73
C SER A 663 -32.73 7.70 -22.37
N ALA A 664 -32.90 6.87 -21.33
CA ALA A 664 -33.12 7.30 -19.95
C ALA A 664 -31.83 7.47 -19.15
N ASN A 665 -30.81 6.62 -19.37
CA ASN A 665 -29.56 6.53 -18.58
C ASN A 665 -28.33 6.23 -19.47
N PRO A 666 -27.89 7.17 -20.32
CA PRO A 666 -26.80 6.90 -21.28
C PRO A 666 -25.44 6.60 -20.60
N ASP A 667 -25.18 7.18 -19.44
CA ASP A 667 -23.89 7.00 -18.74
C ASP A 667 -23.79 5.64 -18.04
N ASP A 668 -24.91 5.06 -17.60
CA ASP A 668 -24.92 3.75 -16.94
C ASP A 668 -24.58 2.63 -17.93
N ARG A 669 -24.99 2.76 -19.19
CA ARG A 669 -24.64 1.80 -20.24
C ARG A 669 -23.13 1.69 -20.46
N ARG A 670 -22.45 2.83 -20.62
CA ARG A 670 -21.02 2.88 -20.96
C ARG A 670 -20.13 2.22 -19.94
N SER A 671 -20.55 2.18 -18.69
CA SER A 671 -19.84 1.46 -17.65
C SER A 671 -19.96 -0.07 -17.73
N LEU A 672 -20.91 -0.60 -18.51
CA LEU A 672 -21.22 -2.03 -18.58
C LEU A 672 -20.99 -2.66 -19.94
N VAL A 673 -21.06 -1.88 -21.04
CA VAL A 673 -20.97 -2.39 -22.40
C VAL A 673 -20.31 -1.39 -23.33
N SER A 674 -19.55 -1.88 -24.31
CA SER A 674 -18.95 -1.09 -25.39
C SER A 674 -20.02 -0.47 -26.29
N ASP A 675 -19.67 0.63 -26.98
CA ASP A 675 -20.59 1.34 -27.86
C ASP A 675 -21.11 0.46 -29.04
N ASP A 676 -20.31 -0.49 -29.48
CA ASP A 676 -20.62 -1.45 -30.56
C ASP A 676 -21.25 -2.75 -30.04
N TYR A 677 -21.54 -2.89 -28.75
CA TYR A 677 -22.07 -4.11 -28.13
C TYR A 677 -21.26 -5.38 -28.41
N SER A 678 -19.95 -5.25 -28.62
CA SER A 678 -19.04 -6.40 -28.75
C SER A 678 -18.52 -6.88 -27.41
N ARG A 679 -18.36 -5.98 -26.45
CA ARG A 679 -17.77 -6.25 -25.13
C ARG A 679 -18.64 -5.78 -23.99
N ALA A 680 -18.72 -6.57 -22.94
CA ALA A 680 -19.39 -6.21 -21.68
C ALA A 680 -18.55 -6.62 -20.47
N ASN A 681 -18.93 -6.11 -19.33
CA ASN A 681 -18.40 -6.58 -18.07
C ASN A 681 -19.50 -7.20 -17.18
N ILE A 682 -19.08 -8.14 -16.35
CA ILE A 682 -19.86 -8.68 -15.22
C ILE A 682 -19.11 -8.25 -13.97
N THR A 683 -19.68 -7.37 -13.20
CA THR A 683 -19.12 -6.94 -11.91
C THR A 683 -19.62 -7.88 -10.81
N LEU A 684 -18.70 -8.45 -10.07
CA LEU A 684 -18.97 -9.28 -8.89
C LEU A 684 -18.56 -8.49 -7.64
N ASN A 685 -19.47 -8.34 -6.71
CA ASN A 685 -19.16 -7.84 -5.39
C ASN A 685 -18.74 -9.01 -4.51
N ILE A 686 -17.59 -8.91 -3.86
CA ILE A 686 -17.00 -10.00 -3.09
C ILE A 686 -16.60 -9.52 -1.69
N TYR A 687 -16.67 -10.42 -0.74
CA TYR A 687 -16.17 -10.17 0.61
C TYR A 687 -14.65 -10.03 0.61
N ASN A 688 -14.13 -9.21 1.50
CA ASN A 688 -12.68 -9.12 1.72
C ASN A 688 -12.17 -10.44 2.31
N ALA A 689 -11.28 -11.08 1.59
CA ALA A 689 -10.70 -12.37 1.95
C ALA A 689 -9.18 -12.37 1.81
N GLY A 690 -8.53 -13.39 2.32
CA GLY A 690 -7.09 -13.59 2.15
C GLY A 690 -6.74 -14.11 0.75
N SER A 691 -5.47 -13.91 0.39
CA SER A 691 -4.94 -14.37 -0.91
C SER A 691 -5.07 -15.87 -1.13
N TYR A 692 -5.08 -16.67 -0.05
CA TYR A 692 -5.29 -18.10 -0.12
C TYR A 692 -6.72 -18.47 -0.56
N GLU A 693 -7.72 -17.79 -0.02
CA GLU A 693 -9.13 -17.98 -0.35
C GLU A 693 -9.43 -17.44 -1.74
N TYR A 694 -8.92 -16.25 -2.09
CA TYR A 694 -9.06 -15.69 -3.42
C TYR A 694 -8.43 -16.56 -4.50
N LYS A 695 -7.25 -17.15 -4.25
CA LYS A 695 -6.65 -18.07 -5.20
C LYS A 695 -7.55 -19.25 -5.50
N GLN A 696 -8.11 -19.89 -4.47
CA GLN A 696 -9.03 -20.99 -4.65
C GLN A 696 -10.30 -20.57 -5.39
N PHE A 697 -10.83 -19.40 -5.07
CA PHE A 697 -11.98 -18.83 -5.74
C PHE A 697 -11.69 -18.57 -7.25
N PHE A 698 -10.57 -17.93 -7.58
CA PHE A 698 -10.19 -17.66 -8.97
C PHE A 698 -9.92 -18.92 -9.76
N ASP A 699 -9.23 -19.91 -9.17
CA ASP A 699 -8.97 -21.19 -9.81
C ASP A 699 -10.28 -21.96 -10.12
N ASN A 700 -11.27 -21.86 -9.23
CA ASN A 700 -12.56 -22.49 -9.41
C ASN A 700 -13.44 -21.76 -10.43
N ILE A 701 -13.56 -20.42 -10.32
CA ILE A 701 -14.39 -19.62 -11.23
C ILE A 701 -13.87 -19.67 -12.67
N ALA A 702 -12.55 -19.76 -12.88
CA ALA A 702 -11.94 -19.92 -14.19
C ALA A 702 -12.33 -21.24 -14.89
N VAL A 703 -12.82 -22.23 -14.14
CA VAL A 703 -13.34 -23.49 -14.70
C VAL A 703 -14.82 -23.34 -15.09
N ASP A 704 -15.55 -22.48 -14.37
CA ASP A 704 -16.98 -22.24 -14.62
C ASP A 704 -17.21 -21.25 -15.79
N ILE A 705 -16.23 -20.37 -16.08
CA ILE A 705 -16.18 -19.48 -17.26
C ILE A 705 -15.79 -20.28 -18.49
#